data_32b3d72716ccddefe7498f37b944d27b
#
_entry.id   32b3d72716ccddefe7498f37b944d27b
#
_cell.length_a   1.000
_cell.length_b   1.000
_cell.length_c   1.000
_cell.angle_alpha   90.00
_cell.angle_beta   90.00
_cell.angle_gamma   90.00
#
_symmetry.space_group_name_H-M   'P 1'
#
loop_
_entity.id
_entity.type
_entity.pdbx_description
1 polymer ?
#
loop_
_entity_poly.entity_id
_entity_poly.type
_entity_poly.pdbx_seq_one_letter_code
_entity_poly.pdbx_strand_id
1 'polypeptide(L)'
;MKLTLGKSIVLLLVSLLLGTALLLGGVAYITTRNSVVSLRRDLLKQVDERVQQQMQAYFDRTEPAIEFLETAVFPDPDIEEASAAHWKEEARLLSAYLKTEPDIVWIYYAEESTGYMLGCNIDQSGRFTVSRIHPDNNRIAQGYVVEKDGAVVPVELIPQNPNPYDPRDRPWYQQAVENEGMIWTPPYGFLSSRVVGITAARARRDSDGNVLGVFGADLELGRLGAFLDEFEIGENGSAFLLLDGGASVVPVSARKHIHAAPLQEAIESHAWDFSELQIEETLEEQFSHRGVDYLSLIQPIDIPGPTRYYAAVVVPRTEYLDLVYRNLYVTIALGILILAIAIALGVGQARRVTKPLARISEELDCLGNLQFRDSEFNVPSNIREVASFNDSVGKMKVSLRAFSRYVPRDLVRMLLSRGDEANLGGVLRKVTVVFTDLAGFTAFSESLTPDDAFSELSEFLEIVAQCQEKRGGITSSFTGDGTLALFNAPEEEEGHEANACLSALEILRELHELNRKRREKGLFEFQARIGINTADVLLGNLGTRERFAYTAIGDGVNLASRLEGLSKLYGTEILVGIDCREAVGEQLEWRLVDRIAVVGRKQSTEIFEPLGLAGEVDKEILEARDSYEAALRLYFEGRLEEAFSAFEKTSVIWPEDEATKVLRTRCEHYLKVGLPENWNGTYTVRVK
;
A
#
# COMPACT_ATOMS: atom_id res chain seq x y z
N MET A 1 5.90 3.15 -18.86
CA MET A 1 4.63 2.57 -18.35
C MET A 1 3.96 3.61 -17.45
N LYS A 2 2.85 4.24 -17.90
CA LYS A 2 2.14 5.25 -17.10
C LYS A 2 1.41 4.54 -15.95
N LEU A 3 1.74 4.87 -14.72
CA LEU A 3 1.04 4.36 -13.54
C LEU A 3 -0.35 4.98 -13.45
N THR A 4 -1.35 4.20 -13.09
CA THR A 4 -2.68 4.76 -12.81
C THR A 4 -2.61 5.64 -11.54
N LEU A 5 -3.45 6.68 -11.48
CA LEU A 5 -3.51 7.62 -10.34
C LEU A 5 -3.56 6.88 -8.99
N GLY A 6 -4.38 5.82 -8.90
CA GLY A 6 -4.49 5.01 -7.69
C GLY A 6 -3.19 4.30 -7.30
N LYS A 7 -2.47 3.73 -8.27
CA LYS A 7 -1.17 3.10 -8.00
C LYS A 7 -0.12 4.12 -7.59
N SER A 8 -0.11 5.32 -8.18
CA SER A 8 0.81 6.39 -7.81
C SER A 8 0.57 6.91 -6.39
N ILE A 9 -0.69 7.14 -5.99
CA ILE A 9 -1.05 7.57 -4.63
C ILE A 9 -0.66 6.50 -3.60
N VAL A 10 -0.98 5.23 -3.86
CA VAL A 10 -0.63 4.12 -2.95
C VAL A 10 0.89 4.00 -2.83
N LEU A 11 1.63 4.07 -3.94
CA LEU A 11 3.09 3.95 -3.94
C LEU A 11 3.76 5.10 -3.16
N LEU A 12 3.27 6.32 -3.32
CA LEU A 12 3.76 7.49 -2.60
C LEU A 12 3.47 7.40 -1.10
N LEU A 13 2.25 6.99 -0.71
CA LEU A 13 1.87 6.76 0.69
C LEU A 13 2.70 5.65 1.33
N VAL A 14 2.86 4.52 0.65
CA VAL A 14 3.65 3.37 1.13
C VAL A 14 5.12 3.75 1.28
N SER A 15 5.71 4.46 0.30
CA SER A 15 7.12 4.89 0.39
C SER A 15 7.36 5.89 1.54
N LEU A 16 6.43 6.83 1.76
CA LEU A 16 6.51 7.79 2.86
C LEU A 16 6.39 7.09 4.21
N LEU A 17 5.40 6.19 4.36
CA LEU A 17 5.18 5.43 5.59
C LEU A 17 6.33 4.46 5.89
N LEU A 18 6.87 3.80 4.86
CA LEU A 18 8.04 2.93 5.02
C LEU A 18 9.28 3.73 5.44
N GLY A 19 9.51 4.88 4.81
CA GLY A 19 10.61 5.78 5.15
C GLY A 19 10.52 6.30 6.58
N THR A 20 9.34 6.75 7.02
CA THR A 20 9.11 7.22 8.39
C THR A 20 9.21 6.09 9.42
N ALA A 21 8.68 4.90 9.12
CA ALA A 21 8.78 3.74 10.00
C ALA A 21 10.22 3.26 10.17
N LEU A 22 11.02 3.21 9.10
CA LEU A 22 12.44 2.86 9.16
C LEU A 22 13.25 3.89 9.95
N LEU A 23 12.97 5.17 9.76
CA LEU A 23 13.67 6.26 10.44
C LEU A 23 13.35 6.27 11.94
N LEU A 24 12.07 6.19 12.30
CA LEU A 24 11.62 6.13 13.71
C LEU A 24 12.08 4.84 14.38
N GLY A 25 11.99 3.69 13.70
CA GLY A 25 12.47 2.42 14.21
C GLY A 25 13.98 2.41 14.43
N GLY A 26 14.75 2.97 13.51
CA GLY A 26 16.20 3.12 13.63
C GLY A 26 16.61 4.03 14.80
N VAL A 27 15.96 5.18 14.93
CA VAL A 27 16.22 6.11 16.07
C VAL A 27 15.82 5.44 17.39
N ALA A 28 14.66 4.82 17.48
CA ALA A 28 14.20 4.13 18.67
C ALA A 28 15.16 3.00 19.06
N TYR A 29 15.63 2.20 18.11
CA TYR A 29 16.61 1.14 18.34
C TYR A 29 17.93 1.68 18.92
N ILE A 30 18.51 2.70 18.26
CA ILE A 30 19.78 3.29 18.70
C ILE A 30 19.63 3.90 20.09
N THR A 31 18.55 4.66 20.34
CA THR A 31 18.29 5.31 21.62
C THR A 31 18.07 4.27 22.73
N THR A 32 17.24 3.26 22.49
CA THR A 32 16.97 2.20 23.48
C THR A 32 18.23 1.41 23.79
N ARG A 33 18.98 1.00 22.76
CA ARG A 33 20.25 0.27 22.93
C ARG A 33 21.23 1.07 23.78
N ASN A 34 21.46 2.33 23.44
CA ASN A 34 22.42 3.17 24.17
C ASN A 34 21.96 3.43 25.61
N SER A 35 20.67 3.71 25.82
CA SER A 35 20.13 3.96 27.16
C SER A 35 20.15 2.72 28.04
N VAL A 36 19.86 1.52 27.50
CA VAL A 36 19.91 0.28 28.27
C VAL A 36 21.35 -0.09 28.61
N VAL A 37 22.27 0.08 27.65
CA VAL A 37 23.70 -0.22 27.89
C VAL A 37 24.30 0.73 28.92
N SER A 38 24.03 2.04 28.84
CA SER A 38 24.53 3.02 29.81
C SER A 38 23.92 2.80 31.21
N LEU A 39 22.61 2.65 31.30
CA LEU A 39 21.94 2.47 32.59
C LEU A 39 22.42 1.21 33.34
N ARG A 40 22.63 0.11 32.62
CA ARG A 40 23.15 -1.10 33.22
C ARG A 40 24.61 -1.01 33.61
N ARG A 41 25.43 -0.32 32.80
CA ARG A 41 26.83 -0.03 33.18
C ARG A 41 26.88 0.76 34.49
N ASP A 42 26.03 1.77 34.62
CA ASP A 42 25.95 2.57 35.84
C ASP A 42 25.46 1.76 37.04
N LEU A 43 24.46 0.87 36.84
CA LEU A 43 23.98 -0.03 37.88
C LEU A 43 25.06 -1.04 38.30
N LEU A 44 25.76 -1.66 37.34
CA LEU A 44 26.85 -2.60 37.63
C LEU A 44 28.00 -1.90 38.38
N LYS A 45 28.32 -0.67 38.01
CA LYS A 45 29.33 0.10 38.72
C LYS A 45 28.90 0.38 40.16
N GLN A 46 27.67 0.71 40.42
CA GLN A 46 27.14 0.88 41.79
C GLN A 46 27.16 -0.44 42.60
N VAL A 47 26.84 -1.58 41.94
CA VAL A 47 26.95 -2.88 42.58
C VAL A 47 28.41 -3.20 42.89
N ASP A 48 29.31 -2.97 41.94
CA ASP A 48 30.75 -3.18 42.11
C ASP A 48 31.33 -2.35 43.28
N GLU A 49 31.03 -1.05 43.31
CA GLU A 49 31.39 -0.14 44.42
C GLU A 49 30.85 -0.67 45.77
N ARG A 50 29.63 -1.16 45.79
CA ARG A 50 29.02 -1.71 47.01
C ARG A 50 29.73 -3.03 47.43
N VAL A 51 29.99 -3.92 46.47
CA VAL A 51 30.74 -5.16 46.74
C VAL A 51 32.12 -4.85 47.30
N GLN A 52 32.84 -3.96 46.68
CA GLN A 52 34.16 -3.50 47.14
C GLN A 52 34.09 -2.94 48.57
N GLN A 53 33.21 -2.02 48.82
CA GLN A 53 33.08 -1.39 50.17
C GLN A 53 32.74 -2.44 51.23
N GLN A 54 31.84 -3.38 50.93
CA GLN A 54 31.49 -4.41 51.91
C GLN A 54 32.57 -5.44 52.10
N MET A 55 33.31 -5.79 51.03
CA MET A 55 34.48 -6.64 51.15
C MET A 55 35.58 -5.94 51.98
N GLN A 56 35.85 -4.68 51.70
CA GLN A 56 36.79 -3.88 52.50
C GLN A 56 36.43 -3.92 53.98
N ALA A 57 35.14 -3.60 54.28
CA ALA A 57 34.62 -3.64 55.65
C ALA A 57 34.69 -5.02 56.31
N TYR A 58 34.61 -6.12 55.51
CA TYR A 58 34.79 -7.47 56.03
C TYR A 58 36.20 -7.73 56.47
N PHE A 59 37.18 -7.30 55.70
CA PHE A 59 38.62 -7.42 56.04
C PHE A 59 38.98 -6.47 57.21
N ASP A 60 38.46 -5.26 57.24
CA ASP A 60 38.75 -4.23 58.24
C ASP A 60 38.34 -4.67 59.66
N ARG A 61 37.43 -5.67 59.83
CA ARG A 61 37.04 -6.22 61.14
C ARG A 61 38.12 -6.97 61.84
N THR A 62 39.18 -7.40 61.14
CA THR A 62 40.29 -8.14 61.74
C THR A 62 41.30 -7.27 62.39
N GLU A 63 41.43 -6.01 61.96
CA GLU A 63 42.39 -5.08 62.59
C GLU A 63 42.06 -4.78 64.08
N PRO A 64 40.77 -4.50 64.44
CA PRO A 64 40.39 -4.37 65.85
C PRO A 64 40.63 -5.66 66.65
N ALA A 65 40.57 -6.84 66.02
CA ALA A 65 40.87 -8.09 66.70
C ALA A 65 42.40 -8.23 67.03
N ILE A 66 43.22 -7.84 66.09
CA ILE A 66 44.70 -7.81 66.37
C ILE A 66 45.01 -6.75 67.44
N GLU A 67 44.44 -5.53 67.32
CA GLU A 67 44.64 -4.54 68.37
C GLU A 67 44.11 -4.94 69.73
N PHE A 68 42.98 -5.66 69.80
CA PHE A 68 42.47 -6.25 71.03
C PHE A 68 43.45 -7.25 71.61
N LEU A 69 44.03 -8.15 70.79
CA LEU A 69 45.06 -9.07 71.24
C LEU A 69 46.27 -8.34 71.79
N GLU A 70 46.73 -7.30 71.10
CA GLU A 70 47.93 -6.51 71.50
C GLU A 70 47.72 -5.69 72.78
N THR A 71 46.56 -5.06 72.94
CA THR A 71 46.34 -4.09 73.98
C THR A 71 45.61 -4.64 75.20
N ALA A 72 44.66 -5.54 75.02
CA ALA A 72 43.79 -6.02 76.10
C ALA A 72 44.16 -7.42 76.62
N VAL A 73 44.71 -8.28 75.73
CA VAL A 73 45.01 -9.67 76.12
C VAL A 73 46.51 -9.86 76.48
N PHE A 74 47.37 -9.27 75.65
CA PHE A 74 48.80 -9.38 75.80
C PHE A 74 49.50 -7.99 75.90
N PRO A 75 49.17 -7.17 76.94
CA PRO A 75 49.61 -5.78 76.94
C PRO A 75 51.08 -5.55 77.27
N ASP A 76 51.71 -6.44 78.00
CA ASP A 76 53.11 -6.28 78.51
C ASP A 76 54.15 -7.10 77.71
N PRO A 77 55.06 -6.44 77.01
CA PRO A 77 56.07 -7.10 76.24
C PRO A 77 57.21 -7.71 77.11
N ASP A 78 57.37 -7.28 78.36
CA ASP A 78 58.53 -7.68 79.25
C ASP A 78 58.15 -8.86 80.23
N ILE A 79 56.92 -9.38 80.14
CA ILE A 79 56.60 -10.57 80.92
C ILE A 79 57.14 -11.83 80.21
N GLU A 80 58.33 -12.25 80.56
CA GLU A 80 58.97 -13.51 80.10
C GLU A 80 58.27 -14.76 80.55
N GLU A 81 57.37 -14.76 81.42
CA GLU A 81 56.54 -15.88 81.83
C GLU A 81 55.06 -15.46 81.77
N ALA A 82 54.35 -15.80 80.67
CA ALA A 82 52.90 -15.93 80.73
C ALA A 82 52.62 -16.99 81.82
N SER A 83 52.58 -16.54 83.08
CA SER A 83 52.39 -17.33 84.22
C SER A 83 51.21 -18.30 84.01
N ALA A 84 51.38 -19.54 84.37
CA ALA A 84 50.35 -20.58 84.29
C ALA A 84 49.02 -20.23 84.96
N ALA A 85 48.91 -19.07 85.64
CA ALA A 85 47.73 -18.55 86.29
C ALA A 85 46.96 -17.57 85.41
N HIS A 86 47.57 -16.79 84.47
CA HIS A 86 46.88 -15.71 83.71
C HIS A 86 46.22 -16.22 82.45
N TRP A 87 46.69 -17.28 81.79
CA TRP A 87 46.17 -17.76 80.50
C TRP A 87 44.65 -18.07 80.54
N LYS A 88 44.11 -18.41 81.69
CA LYS A 88 42.65 -18.67 81.84
C LYS A 88 41.83 -17.38 81.69
N GLU A 89 42.39 -16.26 82.14
CA GLU A 89 41.74 -14.97 82.01
C GLU A 89 41.84 -14.47 80.57
N GLU A 90 43.01 -14.66 79.97
CA GLU A 90 43.24 -14.41 78.57
C GLU A 90 42.28 -15.22 77.69
N ALA A 91 42.13 -16.52 77.98
CA ALA A 91 41.18 -17.42 77.34
C ALA A 91 39.74 -16.92 77.41
N ARG A 92 39.32 -16.37 78.57
CA ARG A 92 38.00 -15.77 78.75
C ARG A 92 37.83 -14.51 77.87
N LEU A 93 38.80 -13.65 77.87
CA LEU A 93 38.81 -12.44 77.05
C LEU A 93 38.74 -12.79 75.56
N LEU A 94 39.54 -13.74 75.08
CA LEU A 94 39.49 -14.20 73.69
C LEU A 94 38.15 -14.74 73.34
N SER A 95 37.53 -15.57 74.20
CA SER A 95 36.18 -16.14 73.92
C SER A 95 35.09 -15.10 73.95
N ALA A 96 35.21 -14.05 74.80
CA ALA A 96 34.26 -12.95 74.87
C ALA A 96 34.33 -12.08 73.63
N TYR A 97 35.53 -11.82 73.12
CA TYR A 97 35.71 -11.07 71.88
C TYR A 97 35.12 -11.79 70.66
N LEU A 98 35.45 -13.08 70.49
CA LEU A 98 34.94 -13.86 69.39
C LEU A 98 33.42 -13.97 69.35
N LYS A 99 32.72 -13.82 70.51
CA LYS A 99 31.26 -13.75 70.55
C LYS A 99 30.68 -12.49 69.89
N THR A 100 31.49 -11.41 69.84
CA THR A 100 31.08 -10.16 69.22
C THR A 100 31.42 -10.10 67.74
N GLU A 101 32.38 -10.88 67.27
CA GLU A 101 32.86 -10.93 65.90
C GLU A 101 32.65 -12.29 65.26
N PRO A 102 31.42 -12.62 64.80
CA PRO A 102 31.09 -13.95 64.30
C PRO A 102 31.81 -14.36 63.03
N ASP A 103 32.38 -13.42 62.26
CA ASP A 103 33.08 -13.71 61.00
C ASP A 103 34.50 -14.22 61.26
N ILE A 104 35.09 -13.84 62.38
CA ILE A 104 36.41 -14.34 62.79
C ILE A 104 36.25 -15.70 63.42
N VAL A 105 37.00 -16.69 62.89
CA VAL A 105 36.91 -18.07 63.41
C VAL A 105 37.94 -18.42 64.43
N TRP A 106 39.08 -17.75 64.42
CA TRP A 106 40.16 -17.97 65.35
C TRP A 106 40.94 -16.69 65.60
N ILE A 107 41.30 -16.42 66.88
CA ILE A 107 42.24 -15.34 67.26
C ILE A 107 43.29 -15.96 68.20
N TYR A 108 44.53 -15.54 68.03
CA TYR A 108 45.60 -16.15 68.78
C TYR A 108 46.88 -15.29 68.81
N TYR A 109 47.74 -15.62 69.76
CA TYR A 109 49.10 -15.09 69.86
C TYR A 109 50.11 -16.26 69.97
N ALA A 110 51.22 -16.13 69.29
CA ALA A 110 52.39 -17.08 69.43
C ALA A 110 53.69 -16.33 69.66
N GLU A 111 54.45 -16.78 70.63
CA GLU A 111 55.69 -16.18 71.11
C GLU A 111 56.85 -16.66 70.30
N GLU A 112 57.80 -15.76 69.95
CA GLU A 112 59.00 -16.11 69.20
C GLU A 112 60.00 -16.94 70.02
N SER A 113 60.26 -16.59 71.28
CA SER A 113 61.33 -17.19 72.11
C SER A 113 61.07 -18.65 72.42
N THR A 114 59.81 -18.99 72.79
CA THR A 114 59.48 -20.32 73.31
C THR A 114 58.62 -21.13 72.31
N GLY A 115 57.94 -20.48 71.35
CA GLY A 115 56.85 -21.06 70.53
C GLY A 115 55.58 -21.35 71.34
N TYR A 116 55.43 -20.69 72.52
CA TYR A 116 54.15 -20.73 73.22
C TYR A 116 53.07 -20.14 72.36
N MET A 117 51.85 -20.73 72.36
CA MET A 117 50.72 -20.22 71.64
C MET A 117 49.48 -20.37 72.49
N LEU A 118 48.68 -19.29 72.52
CA LEU A 118 47.34 -19.33 73.10
C LEU A 118 46.38 -18.73 72.07
N GLY A 119 45.26 -19.41 71.82
CA GLY A 119 44.28 -18.94 70.92
C GLY A 119 42.91 -19.50 71.22
N CYS A 120 41.88 -18.79 70.82
CA CYS A 120 40.48 -19.19 70.92
C CYS A 120 39.85 -19.32 69.54
N ASN A 121 39.16 -20.38 69.27
CA ASN A 121 38.40 -20.61 68.02
C ASN A 121 36.95 -21.01 68.31
N ILE A 122 36.12 -20.84 67.29
CA ILE A 122 34.76 -21.32 67.25
C ILE A 122 34.75 -22.67 66.51
N ASP A 123 34.36 -23.74 67.21
CA ASP A 123 34.24 -25.05 66.58
C ASP A 123 32.95 -25.16 65.69
N GLN A 124 32.88 -26.22 64.89
CA GLN A 124 31.72 -26.49 64.03
C GLN A 124 30.38 -26.59 64.74
N SER A 125 30.37 -26.77 66.06
CA SER A 125 29.16 -26.78 66.90
C SER A 125 28.85 -25.42 67.51
N GLY A 126 29.64 -24.37 67.19
CA GLY A 126 29.48 -23.02 67.74
C GLY A 126 30.00 -22.87 69.17
N ARG A 127 30.81 -23.80 69.66
CA ARG A 127 31.45 -23.68 70.98
C ARG A 127 32.80 -22.98 70.88
N PHE A 128 33.13 -22.20 71.87
CA PHE A 128 34.39 -21.50 71.98
C PHE A 128 35.45 -22.46 72.61
N THR A 129 36.41 -22.84 71.81
CA THR A 129 37.46 -23.77 72.22
C THR A 129 38.79 -23.01 72.25
N VAL A 130 39.49 -23.13 73.37
CA VAL A 130 40.80 -22.52 73.58
C VAL A 130 41.86 -23.59 73.34
N SER A 131 42.85 -23.28 72.51
CA SER A 131 44.00 -24.10 72.22
C SER A 131 45.22 -23.43 72.89
N ARG A 132 45.88 -24.20 73.74
CA ARG A 132 47.14 -23.81 74.37
C ARG A 132 48.24 -24.72 73.96
N ILE A 133 49.41 -24.18 73.49
CA ILE A 133 50.57 -24.91 73.15
C ILE A 133 51.67 -24.40 74.05
N HIS A 134 52.29 -25.31 74.84
CA HIS A 134 53.33 -24.95 75.76
C HIS A 134 54.59 -25.76 75.45
N PRO A 135 55.81 -25.14 75.48
CA PRO A 135 57.06 -25.81 75.15
C PRO A 135 57.32 -26.98 76.06
N ASP A 136 56.99 -26.88 77.39
CA ASP A 136 57.23 -27.93 78.35
C ASP A 136 56.35 -29.19 78.12
N ASN A 137 55.32 -29.13 77.33
CA ASN A 137 54.46 -30.23 76.98
C ASN A 137 54.77 -30.77 75.55
N ASN A 138 56.05 -30.77 75.17
CA ASN A 138 56.48 -31.16 73.84
C ASN A 138 55.69 -30.51 72.72
N ARG A 139 55.20 -29.27 72.89
CA ARG A 139 54.40 -28.57 71.94
C ARG A 139 53.15 -29.33 71.52
N ILE A 140 52.54 -30.12 72.42
CA ILE A 140 51.28 -30.77 72.21
C ILE A 140 50.16 -29.78 72.53
N ALA A 141 49.24 -29.52 71.58
CA ALA A 141 48.11 -28.64 71.79
C ALA A 141 47.19 -29.23 72.86
N GLN A 142 46.87 -28.42 73.90
CA GLN A 142 45.89 -28.71 74.92
C GLN A 142 44.61 -27.94 74.63
N GLY A 143 43.44 -28.60 74.65
CA GLY A 143 42.15 -27.98 74.42
C GLY A 143 41.41 -27.70 75.70
N TYR A 144 40.71 -26.57 75.66
CA TYR A 144 39.79 -26.13 76.75
C TYR A 144 38.52 -25.54 76.15
N VAL A 145 37.45 -25.64 76.87
CA VAL A 145 36.20 -24.92 76.56
C VAL A 145 35.96 -23.88 77.61
N VAL A 146 35.54 -22.72 77.15
CA VAL A 146 35.04 -21.66 78.06
C VAL A 146 33.52 -21.83 78.18
N GLU A 147 33.10 -22.27 79.36
CA GLU A 147 31.69 -22.47 79.67
C GLU A 147 30.96 -21.13 79.87
N LYS A 148 29.64 -21.18 79.90
CA LYS A 148 28.80 -19.96 80.03
C LYS A 148 29.02 -19.19 81.32
N ASP A 149 29.46 -19.86 82.40
CA ASP A 149 29.82 -19.27 83.67
C ASP A 149 31.26 -18.76 83.75
N GLY A 150 31.97 -18.87 82.59
CA GLY A 150 33.37 -18.47 82.49
C GLY A 150 34.38 -19.50 82.97
N ALA A 151 33.97 -20.72 83.36
CA ALA A 151 34.90 -21.77 83.74
C ALA A 151 35.68 -22.27 82.51
N VAL A 152 36.99 -22.39 82.60
CA VAL A 152 37.85 -22.93 81.54
C VAL A 152 38.11 -24.37 81.86
N VAL A 153 37.45 -25.28 81.16
CA VAL A 153 37.45 -26.74 81.40
C VAL A 153 38.23 -27.47 80.34
N PRO A 154 39.09 -28.38 80.67
CA PRO A 154 39.86 -29.17 79.69
C PRO A 154 38.92 -30.00 78.84
N VAL A 155 39.17 -30.05 77.55
CA VAL A 155 38.48 -30.93 76.60
C VAL A 155 39.55 -31.67 75.74
N GLU A 156 39.20 -32.89 75.36
CA GLU A 156 40.09 -33.63 74.46
C GLU A 156 39.99 -32.98 73.06
N LEU A 157 41.09 -32.39 72.63
CA LEU A 157 41.20 -31.97 71.22
C LEU A 157 41.22 -33.23 70.38
N ILE A 158 40.39 -33.30 69.36
CA ILE A 158 40.46 -34.36 68.38
C ILE A 158 41.92 -34.31 67.84
N PRO A 159 42.70 -35.42 67.89
CA PRO A 159 44.10 -35.43 67.50
C PRO A 159 44.20 -35.21 65.99
N GLN A 160 44.40 -33.96 65.58
CA GLN A 160 44.47 -33.58 64.21
C GLN A 160 45.75 -32.88 63.81
N ASN A 161 46.61 -32.58 64.77
CA ASN A 161 47.86 -31.90 64.52
C ASN A 161 49.06 -32.87 64.48
N PRO A 162 49.99 -32.66 63.55
CA PRO A 162 51.35 -33.30 63.71
C PRO A 162 51.83 -32.87 65.03
N ASN A 163 52.37 -33.84 65.74
CA ASN A 163 52.90 -33.64 67.07
C ASN A 163 54.43 -33.71 66.91
N PRO A 164 55.22 -32.75 67.30
CA PRO A 164 54.84 -31.47 67.93
C PRO A 164 54.35 -30.37 66.92
N TYR A 165 53.55 -29.40 67.35
CA TYR A 165 53.11 -28.22 66.57
C TYR A 165 54.00 -27.02 66.97
N ASP A 166 54.68 -26.44 65.98
CA ASP A 166 55.41 -25.21 66.20
C ASP A 166 54.62 -24.07 65.35
N PRO A 167 54.07 -23.02 66.00
CA PRO A 167 53.43 -21.95 65.32
C PRO A 167 54.39 -21.17 64.40
N ARG A 168 55.64 -21.13 64.71
CA ARG A 168 56.70 -20.35 63.97
C ARG A 168 56.92 -20.94 62.57
N ASP A 169 56.59 -22.22 62.33
CA ASP A 169 56.75 -22.91 61.05
C ASP A 169 55.50 -22.60 60.12
N ARG A 170 54.56 -21.78 60.57
CA ARG A 170 53.30 -21.53 59.87
C ARG A 170 53.40 -20.31 58.94
N PRO A 171 52.75 -20.33 57.81
CA PRO A 171 52.82 -19.24 56.83
C PRO A 171 52.49 -17.88 57.42
N TRP A 172 51.48 -17.80 58.27
CA TRP A 172 51.03 -16.55 58.89
C TRP A 172 52.09 -15.94 59.82
N TYR A 173 52.86 -16.83 60.56
CA TYR A 173 53.93 -16.43 61.43
C TYR A 173 55.11 -15.89 60.63
N GLN A 174 55.61 -16.70 59.70
CA GLN A 174 56.77 -16.39 58.87
C GLN A 174 56.59 -15.09 58.08
N GLN A 175 55.43 -14.94 57.42
CA GLN A 175 55.13 -13.72 56.67
C GLN A 175 55.02 -12.48 57.58
N ALA A 176 54.41 -12.60 58.78
CA ALA A 176 54.31 -11.48 59.68
C ALA A 176 55.68 -11.05 60.19
N VAL A 177 56.61 -12.00 60.46
CA VAL A 177 58.01 -11.71 60.89
C VAL A 177 58.77 -11.01 59.77
N GLU A 178 58.57 -11.40 58.52
CA GLU A 178 59.29 -10.82 57.37
C GLU A 178 58.78 -9.42 56.96
N ASN A 179 57.60 -9.04 57.37
CA ASN A 179 56.96 -7.76 57.00
C ASN A 179 56.74 -6.80 58.18
N GLU A 180 56.71 -5.52 57.90
CA GLU A 180 56.33 -4.53 58.89
C GLU A 180 54.79 -4.27 58.83
N GLY A 181 54.15 -4.22 60.00
CA GLY A 181 52.72 -4.00 60.14
C GLY A 181 51.88 -5.28 60.00
N MET A 182 50.61 -5.10 59.70
CA MET A 182 49.68 -6.21 59.50
C MET A 182 49.82 -6.76 58.08
N ILE A 183 49.69 -8.08 57.93
CA ILE A 183 49.74 -8.77 56.64
C ILE A 183 48.53 -9.68 56.50
N TRP A 184 48.20 -10.03 55.25
CA TRP A 184 47.27 -11.06 54.91
C TRP A 184 47.98 -12.19 54.18
N THR A 185 47.70 -13.44 54.63
CA THR A 185 48.27 -14.62 53.97
C THR A 185 47.47 -15.01 52.71
N PRO A 186 48.08 -15.64 51.69
CA PRO A 186 47.33 -16.42 50.71
C PRO A 186 46.48 -17.52 51.39
N PRO A 187 45.45 -18.06 50.69
CA PRO A 187 44.66 -19.16 51.23
C PRO A 187 45.52 -20.38 51.60
N TYR A 188 45.37 -20.90 52.81
CA TYR A 188 46.04 -22.12 53.26
C TYR A 188 45.14 -22.95 54.19
N GLY A 189 45.50 -24.22 54.34
CA GLY A 189 44.74 -25.14 55.22
C GLY A 189 45.04 -24.91 56.67
N PHE A 190 44.04 -24.62 57.49
CA PHE A 190 44.17 -24.58 58.95
C PHE A 190 44.29 -25.98 59.50
N LEU A 191 45.32 -26.21 60.27
CA LEU A 191 45.61 -27.54 60.83
C LEU A 191 44.62 -28.00 61.88
N SER A 192 44.03 -27.05 62.65
CA SER A 192 43.09 -27.31 63.72
C SER A 192 41.71 -27.71 63.25
N SER A 193 41.24 -27.14 62.15
CA SER A 193 39.85 -27.29 61.66
C SER A 193 39.76 -28.01 60.32
N ARG A 194 40.87 -28.25 59.61
CA ARG A 194 40.97 -28.78 58.24
C ARG A 194 40.17 -27.96 57.21
N VAL A 195 39.86 -26.75 57.55
CA VAL A 195 39.26 -25.81 56.61
C VAL A 195 40.33 -24.93 55.96
N VAL A 196 40.05 -24.43 54.80
CA VAL A 196 40.91 -23.47 54.14
C VAL A 196 40.47 -22.07 54.51
N GLY A 197 41.41 -21.21 54.81
CA GLY A 197 41.15 -19.85 55.22
C GLY A 197 42.32 -18.94 54.93
N ILE A 198 42.16 -17.69 55.30
CA ILE A 198 43.17 -16.62 55.23
C ILE A 198 43.38 -16.06 56.63
N THR A 199 44.58 -15.60 56.91
CA THR A 199 44.94 -15.07 58.22
C THR A 199 45.42 -13.62 58.11
N ALA A 200 44.87 -12.76 58.91
CA ALA A 200 45.47 -11.46 59.21
C ALA A 200 46.49 -11.68 60.34
N ALA A 201 47.71 -11.21 60.15
CA ALA A 201 48.77 -11.41 61.16
C ALA A 201 49.61 -10.13 61.30
N ARG A 202 50.07 -9.88 62.54
CA ARG A 202 50.97 -8.78 62.86
C ARG A 202 52.02 -9.27 63.84
N ALA A 203 53.32 -8.98 63.52
CA ALA A 203 54.46 -9.26 64.41
C ALA A 203 54.43 -8.18 65.53
N ARG A 204 54.55 -8.66 66.79
CA ARG A 204 54.83 -7.85 67.93
C ARG A 204 56.39 -7.71 68.03
N ARG A 205 56.87 -6.46 68.18
CA ARG A 205 58.29 -6.15 68.26
C ARG A 205 58.59 -5.36 69.52
N ASP A 206 59.80 -5.51 70.02
CA ASP A 206 60.29 -4.70 71.14
C ASP A 206 60.77 -3.32 70.60
N SER A 207 61.26 -2.45 71.51
CA SER A 207 61.82 -1.12 71.20
C SER A 207 63.04 -1.19 70.29
N ASP A 208 63.71 -2.31 70.19
CA ASP A 208 64.92 -2.51 69.39
C ASP A 208 64.62 -3.17 68.04
N GLY A 209 63.31 -3.49 67.76
CA GLY A 209 62.81 -4.06 66.54
C GLY A 209 62.87 -5.61 66.51
N ASN A 210 63.25 -6.25 67.62
CA ASN A 210 63.25 -7.73 67.65
C ASN A 210 61.83 -8.27 67.76
N VAL A 211 61.53 -9.37 67.11
CA VAL A 211 60.22 -9.99 67.16
C VAL A 211 60.04 -10.66 68.53
N LEU A 212 58.97 -10.33 69.22
CA LEU A 212 58.54 -10.97 70.48
C LEU A 212 57.52 -12.08 70.25
N GLY A 213 56.72 -11.96 69.18
CA GLY A 213 55.72 -12.93 68.80
C GLY A 213 54.87 -12.42 67.70
N VAL A 214 53.82 -13.16 67.31
CA VAL A 214 52.90 -12.82 66.26
C VAL A 214 51.41 -12.97 66.70
N PHE A 215 50.63 -11.99 66.48
CA PHE A 215 49.16 -12.05 66.60
C PHE A 215 48.54 -12.50 65.32
N GLY A 216 47.45 -13.33 65.41
CA GLY A 216 46.75 -13.85 64.26
C GLY A 216 45.22 -13.84 64.45
N ALA A 217 44.53 -13.54 63.36
CA ALA A 217 43.08 -13.65 63.27
C ALA A 217 42.71 -14.33 61.95
N ASP A 218 41.95 -15.45 62.03
CA ASP A 218 41.59 -16.29 60.89
C ASP A 218 40.19 -16.03 60.39
N LEU A 219 40.06 -15.92 59.06
CA LEU A 219 38.79 -15.90 58.33
C LEU A 219 38.65 -17.22 57.54
N GLU A 220 37.51 -17.89 57.66
CA GLU A 220 37.22 -19.14 56.96
C GLU A 220 36.63 -18.85 55.57
N LEU A 221 37.18 -19.48 54.51
CA LEU A 221 36.67 -19.30 53.16
C LEU A 221 35.22 -19.74 52.97
N GLY A 222 34.71 -20.67 53.77
CA GLY A 222 33.32 -21.07 53.73
C GLY A 222 32.37 -19.93 54.14
N ARG A 223 32.76 -19.14 55.18
CA ARG A 223 31.99 -17.95 55.58
C ARG A 223 32.13 -16.83 54.60
N LEU A 224 33.32 -16.61 54.05
CA LEU A 224 33.52 -15.65 52.96
C LEU A 224 32.72 -16.03 51.73
N GLY A 225 32.62 -17.31 51.39
CA GLY A 225 31.77 -17.79 50.31
C GLY A 225 30.30 -17.49 50.52
N ALA A 226 29.78 -17.71 51.72
CA ALA A 226 28.41 -17.39 52.05
C ALA A 226 28.17 -15.85 51.98
N PHE A 227 29.12 -15.05 52.46
CA PHE A 227 29.07 -13.61 52.35
C PHE A 227 29.04 -13.10 50.87
N LEU A 228 29.88 -13.67 50.00
CA LEU A 228 29.89 -13.37 48.58
C LEU A 228 28.61 -13.78 47.86
N ASP A 229 27.92 -14.82 48.36
CA ASP A 229 26.64 -15.29 47.83
C ASP A 229 25.42 -14.41 48.24
N GLU A 230 25.61 -13.50 49.21
CA GLU A 230 24.58 -12.50 49.59
C GLU A 230 24.42 -11.38 48.57
N PHE A 231 25.39 -11.19 47.68
CA PHE A 231 25.30 -10.20 46.62
C PHE A 231 24.44 -10.73 45.48
N GLU A 232 23.27 -10.16 45.31
CA GLU A 232 22.40 -10.39 44.17
C GLU A 232 22.88 -9.52 42.97
N ILE A 233 23.56 -10.15 42.03
CA ILE A 233 24.14 -9.49 40.86
C ILE A 233 23.42 -9.96 39.61
N GLY A 234 22.24 -9.35 39.35
CA GLY A 234 21.35 -9.82 38.27
C GLY A 234 20.84 -11.24 38.54
N GLU A 235 20.48 -11.97 37.48
CA GLU A 235 19.99 -13.37 37.58
C GLU A 235 21.14 -14.38 37.57
N ASN A 236 22.23 -14.09 36.85
CA ASN A 236 23.32 -15.04 36.57
C ASN A 236 24.70 -14.44 36.87
N GLY A 237 24.80 -13.29 37.49
CA GLY A 237 26.05 -12.70 37.92
C GLY A 237 26.49 -13.17 39.30
N SER A 238 27.78 -12.95 39.66
CA SER A 238 28.30 -13.27 40.99
C SER A 238 29.51 -12.42 41.32
N ALA A 239 29.76 -12.23 42.63
CA ALA A 239 30.97 -11.60 43.15
C ALA A 239 32.03 -12.64 43.46
N PHE A 240 33.30 -12.27 43.27
CA PHE A 240 34.47 -13.13 43.55
C PHE A 240 35.53 -12.31 44.30
N LEU A 241 36.29 -13.00 45.12
CA LEU A 241 37.55 -12.52 45.66
C LEU A 241 38.68 -13.22 44.90
N LEU A 242 39.56 -12.47 44.26
CA LEU A 242 40.61 -12.97 43.42
C LEU A 242 41.99 -12.64 44.02
N LEU A 243 42.98 -13.47 43.67
CA LEU A 243 44.40 -13.20 43.85
C LEU A 243 45.02 -12.67 42.57
N ASP A 244 46.27 -12.22 42.62
CA ASP A 244 47.08 -11.95 41.45
C ASP A 244 47.00 -13.12 40.45
N GLY A 245 46.78 -12.81 39.15
CA GLY A 245 46.61 -13.82 38.12
C GLY A 245 45.18 -14.40 38.03
N GLY A 246 44.19 -13.85 38.79
CA GLY A 246 42.76 -14.15 38.62
C GLY A 246 42.27 -15.45 39.31
N ALA A 247 43.12 -16.11 40.09
CA ALA A 247 42.66 -17.28 40.86
C ALA A 247 41.64 -16.88 41.95
N SER A 248 40.51 -17.58 42.01
CA SER A 248 39.50 -17.33 43.04
C SER A 248 39.98 -17.81 44.39
N VAL A 249 39.90 -16.93 45.39
CA VAL A 249 40.24 -17.24 46.79
C VAL A 249 39.26 -18.27 47.38
N VAL A 250 37.98 -18.16 47.00
CA VAL A 250 36.91 -19.01 47.52
C VAL A 250 36.60 -20.11 46.51
N PRO A 251 36.83 -21.36 46.83
CA PRO A 251 36.55 -22.48 45.92
C PRO A 251 35.05 -22.67 45.68
N VAL A 252 34.69 -23.19 44.50
CA VAL A 252 33.28 -23.48 44.12
C VAL A 252 32.55 -24.29 45.20
N SER A 253 33.22 -25.22 45.84
CA SER A 253 32.63 -26.06 46.89
C SER A 253 32.15 -25.27 48.12
N ALA A 254 32.65 -24.09 48.34
CA ALA A 254 32.26 -23.19 49.41
C ALA A 254 31.12 -22.25 48.99
N ARG A 255 30.69 -22.25 47.71
CA ARG A 255 29.64 -21.42 47.18
C ARG A 255 28.31 -22.14 47.13
N LYS A 256 27.23 -21.46 47.47
CA LYS A 256 25.85 -21.99 47.40
C LYS A 256 25.13 -21.53 46.10
N HIS A 257 25.62 -20.46 45.50
CA HIS A 257 24.99 -19.90 44.31
C HIS A 257 25.22 -20.78 43.08
N ILE A 258 24.11 -21.18 42.40
CA ILE A 258 24.16 -22.18 41.32
C ILE A 258 24.98 -21.72 40.11
N HIS A 259 25.09 -20.40 39.91
CA HIS A 259 25.81 -19.80 38.79
C HIS A 259 27.28 -19.50 39.09
N ALA A 260 27.72 -19.66 40.34
CA ALA A 260 29.10 -19.37 40.71
C ALA A 260 30.15 -20.27 40.01
N ALA A 261 29.83 -21.55 39.83
CA ALA A 261 30.75 -22.50 39.24
C ALA A 261 31.12 -22.19 37.77
N PRO A 262 30.19 -21.97 36.85
CA PRO A 262 30.50 -21.58 35.47
C PRO A 262 31.21 -20.24 35.38
N LEU A 263 30.85 -19.28 36.24
CA LEU A 263 31.51 -17.98 36.29
C LEU A 263 32.94 -18.07 36.85
N GLN A 264 33.16 -18.87 37.88
CA GLN A 264 34.48 -19.11 38.43
C GLN A 264 35.43 -19.78 37.39
N GLU A 265 34.93 -20.80 36.67
CA GLU A 265 35.71 -21.40 35.59
C GLU A 265 36.03 -20.39 34.49
N ALA A 266 35.05 -19.52 34.14
CA ALA A 266 35.23 -18.48 33.14
C ALA A 266 36.32 -17.45 33.56
N ILE A 267 36.26 -16.96 34.81
CA ILE A 267 37.18 -15.96 35.32
C ILE A 267 38.63 -16.55 35.51
N GLU A 268 38.72 -17.78 36.03
CA GLU A 268 40.02 -18.45 36.23
C GLU A 268 40.70 -18.90 34.93
N SER A 269 39.91 -19.07 33.85
CA SER A 269 40.46 -19.42 32.53
C SER A 269 40.97 -18.21 31.73
N HIS A 270 40.67 -17.02 32.16
CA HIS A 270 41.12 -15.79 31.52
C HIS A 270 42.49 -15.38 32.05
N ALA A 271 43.35 -14.89 31.17
CA ALA A 271 44.67 -14.39 31.55
C ALA A 271 44.58 -12.94 32.00
N TRP A 272 44.53 -12.72 33.30
CA TRP A 272 44.45 -11.41 33.91
C TRP A 272 45.81 -10.76 34.08
N ASP A 273 45.89 -9.47 33.80
CA ASP A 273 47.05 -8.66 34.13
C ASP A 273 46.63 -7.54 35.10
N PHE A 274 46.95 -7.71 36.36
CA PHE A 274 46.64 -6.75 37.43
C PHE A 274 47.84 -5.88 37.81
N SER A 275 48.97 -6.01 37.09
CA SER A 275 50.27 -5.42 37.45
C SER A 275 50.23 -3.88 37.53
N GLU A 276 49.41 -3.22 36.72
CA GLU A 276 49.29 -1.78 36.65
C GLU A 276 48.04 -1.21 37.39
N LEU A 277 47.19 -2.09 37.97
CA LEU A 277 45.94 -1.67 38.59
C LEU A 277 46.20 -1.02 39.96
N GLN A 278 45.83 0.24 40.08
CA GLN A 278 45.99 1.03 41.32
C GLN A 278 44.76 0.89 42.22
N ILE A 279 44.95 1.18 43.51
CA ILE A 279 43.87 1.29 44.49
C ILE A 279 42.92 2.42 44.00
N GLU A 280 41.61 2.19 44.04
CA GLU A 280 40.55 3.02 43.51
C GLU A 280 40.29 2.93 41.95
N GLU A 281 41.11 2.20 41.20
CA GLU A 281 40.86 1.97 39.79
C GLU A 281 40.01 0.71 39.59
N THR A 282 39.02 0.81 38.69
CA THR A 282 38.20 -0.32 38.26
C THR A 282 38.67 -0.81 36.89
N LEU A 283 39.11 -2.04 36.82
CA LEU A 283 39.35 -2.71 35.54
C LEU A 283 38.02 -3.22 34.98
N GLU A 284 37.58 -2.66 33.87
CA GLU A 284 36.44 -3.17 33.12
C GLU A 284 36.94 -3.98 31.93
N GLU A 285 36.69 -5.27 31.92
CA GLU A 285 37.16 -6.16 30.85
C GLU A 285 36.04 -7.06 30.35
N GLN A 286 36.04 -7.31 29.03
CA GLN A 286 35.10 -8.23 28.38
C GLN A 286 35.90 -9.41 27.87
N PHE A 287 35.46 -10.60 28.24
CA PHE A 287 36.12 -11.84 27.82
C PHE A 287 35.09 -12.89 27.44
N SER A 288 35.52 -13.88 26.65
CA SER A 288 34.65 -14.98 26.23
C SER A 288 35.15 -16.30 26.74
N HIS A 289 34.28 -17.11 27.29
CA HIS A 289 34.56 -18.47 27.68
C HIS A 289 33.45 -19.41 27.20
N ARG A 290 33.86 -20.52 26.50
CA ARG A 290 32.89 -21.50 25.93
C ARG A 290 31.74 -20.92 25.10
N GLY A 291 31.98 -19.80 24.39
CA GLY A 291 31.00 -19.16 23.53
C GLY A 291 30.03 -18.24 24.27
N VAL A 292 30.24 -18.00 25.55
CA VAL A 292 29.53 -17.00 26.34
C VAL A 292 30.42 -15.80 26.58
N ASP A 293 29.95 -14.61 26.26
CA ASP A 293 30.64 -13.36 26.56
C ASP A 293 30.32 -12.90 27.98
N TYR A 294 31.35 -12.50 28.72
CA TYR A 294 31.24 -11.99 30.08
C TYR A 294 31.71 -10.54 30.15
N LEU A 295 31.17 -9.81 31.10
CA LEU A 295 31.66 -8.52 31.53
C LEU A 295 32.16 -8.69 32.99
N SER A 296 33.37 -8.26 33.27
CA SER A 296 33.95 -8.19 34.60
C SER A 296 34.25 -6.75 34.98
N LEU A 297 33.98 -6.42 36.25
CA LEU A 297 34.47 -5.24 36.94
C LEU A 297 35.35 -5.73 38.07
N ILE A 298 36.58 -5.26 38.12
CA ILE A 298 37.56 -5.74 39.11
C ILE A 298 38.24 -4.55 39.76
N GLN A 299 38.27 -4.55 41.10
CA GLN A 299 38.90 -3.51 41.88
C GLN A 299 39.85 -4.13 42.95
N PRO A 300 41.03 -3.55 43.20
CA PRO A 300 41.84 -3.96 44.31
C PRO A 300 41.17 -3.65 45.63
N ILE A 301 41.37 -4.54 46.61
CA ILE A 301 40.97 -4.30 48.01
C ILE A 301 42.19 -3.72 48.71
N ASP A 302 41.99 -2.59 49.44
CA ASP A 302 43.07 -1.93 50.17
C ASP A 302 43.28 -2.63 51.50
N ILE A 303 44.15 -3.66 51.45
CA ILE A 303 44.57 -4.40 52.66
C ILE A 303 46.07 -4.48 52.72
N PRO A 304 46.60 -4.37 53.91
CA PRO A 304 48.09 -4.35 54.11
C PRO A 304 48.72 -5.74 53.85
N GLY A 305 49.91 -5.74 53.34
CA GLY A 305 50.72 -6.95 53.20
C GLY A 305 51.17 -7.28 51.77
N PRO A 306 51.91 -8.36 51.58
CA PRO A 306 52.48 -8.73 50.30
C PRO A 306 51.43 -9.37 49.34
N THR A 307 50.33 -9.88 49.87
CA THR A 307 49.28 -10.54 49.08
C THR A 307 48.24 -9.52 48.66
N ARG A 308 48.02 -9.38 47.35
CA ARG A 308 47.02 -8.52 46.80
C ARG A 308 45.72 -9.29 46.54
N TYR A 309 44.62 -8.70 46.97
CA TYR A 309 43.28 -9.23 46.72
C TYR A 309 42.49 -8.27 45.88
N TYR A 310 41.57 -8.82 45.04
CA TYR A 310 40.74 -8.06 44.16
C TYR A 310 39.28 -8.50 44.32
N ALA A 311 38.38 -7.53 44.50
CA ALA A 311 36.97 -7.76 44.39
C ALA A 311 36.58 -7.78 42.92
N ALA A 312 35.82 -8.77 42.48
CA ALA A 312 35.39 -8.91 41.12
C ALA A 312 33.89 -9.16 41.03
N VAL A 313 33.23 -8.43 40.14
CA VAL A 313 31.85 -8.65 39.75
C VAL A 313 31.84 -9.17 38.32
N VAL A 314 31.28 -10.36 38.12
CA VAL A 314 31.23 -11.01 36.79
C VAL A 314 29.82 -11.30 36.40
N VAL A 315 29.42 -10.88 35.17
CA VAL A 315 28.07 -11.09 34.65
C VAL A 315 28.09 -11.53 33.19
N PRO A 316 27.22 -12.46 32.76
CA PRO A 316 27.09 -12.83 31.37
C PRO A 316 26.48 -11.67 30.53
N ARG A 317 27.07 -11.43 29.36
CA ARG A 317 26.62 -10.36 28.46
C ARG A 317 25.19 -10.59 27.93
N THR A 318 24.75 -11.83 27.78
CA THR A 318 23.39 -12.18 27.34
C THR A 318 22.34 -11.59 28.24
N GLU A 319 22.61 -11.45 29.53
CA GLU A 319 21.68 -10.87 30.50
C GLU A 319 21.32 -9.41 30.24
N TYR A 320 22.23 -8.66 29.56
CA TYR A 320 21.94 -7.27 29.15
C TYR A 320 21.17 -7.18 27.86
N LEU A 321 21.43 -8.09 26.92
CA LEU A 321 20.95 -7.98 25.56
C LEU A 321 19.54 -8.55 25.38
N ASP A 322 19.14 -9.52 26.17
CA ASP A 322 17.85 -10.19 26.03
C ASP A 322 16.68 -9.20 26.17
N LEU A 323 16.74 -8.27 27.11
CA LEU A 323 15.72 -7.24 27.27
C LEU A 323 15.69 -6.28 26.07
N VAL A 324 16.86 -5.94 25.52
CA VAL A 324 16.98 -5.07 24.34
C VAL A 324 16.39 -5.77 23.12
N TYR A 325 16.75 -7.05 22.90
CA TYR A 325 16.22 -7.82 21.78
C TYR A 325 14.72 -8.05 21.91
N ARG A 326 14.21 -8.37 23.08
CA ARG A 326 12.75 -8.52 23.32
C ARG A 326 11.99 -7.25 22.99
N ASN A 327 12.48 -6.10 23.47
CA ASN A 327 11.88 -4.80 23.15
C ASN A 327 11.99 -4.45 21.67
N LEU A 328 13.10 -4.81 21.02
CA LEU A 328 13.29 -4.64 19.59
C LEU A 328 12.28 -5.45 18.79
N TYR A 329 12.10 -6.74 19.11
CA TYR A 329 11.13 -7.60 18.43
C TYR A 329 9.69 -7.09 18.59
N VAL A 330 9.32 -6.63 19.79
CA VAL A 330 8.00 -6.02 20.03
C VAL A 330 7.83 -4.74 19.19
N THR A 331 8.84 -3.90 19.16
CA THR A 331 8.82 -2.64 18.37
C THR A 331 8.69 -2.92 16.88
N ILE A 332 9.47 -3.89 16.35
CA ILE A 332 9.37 -4.31 14.95
C ILE A 332 7.99 -4.89 14.65
N ALA A 333 7.46 -5.77 15.49
CA ALA A 333 6.14 -6.37 15.31
C ALA A 333 5.02 -5.30 15.29
N LEU A 334 5.08 -4.34 16.22
CA LEU A 334 4.15 -3.22 16.25
C LEU A 334 4.29 -2.33 15.00
N GLY A 335 5.53 -2.05 14.58
CA GLY A 335 5.82 -1.29 13.36
C GLY A 335 5.24 -1.95 12.12
N ILE A 336 5.40 -3.26 11.97
CA ILE A 336 4.82 -4.03 10.86
C ILE A 336 3.29 -3.98 10.90
N LEU A 337 2.69 -4.13 12.08
CA LEU A 337 1.23 -4.06 12.24
C LEU A 337 0.69 -2.68 11.85
N ILE A 338 1.30 -1.61 12.33
CA ILE A 338 0.91 -0.23 12.00
C ILE A 338 1.05 0.01 10.49
N LEU A 339 2.17 -0.43 9.89
CA LEU A 339 2.39 -0.32 8.45
C LEU A 339 1.33 -1.07 7.65
N ALA A 340 0.98 -2.30 8.06
CA ALA A 340 -0.08 -3.08 7.40
C ALA A 340 -1.45 -2.39 7.46
N ILE A 341 -1.82 -1.84 8.63
CA ILE A 341 -3.06 -1.06 8.81
C ILE A 341 -3.03 0.20 7.93
N ALA A 342 -1.92 0.93 7.92
CA ALA A 342 -1.78 2.14 7.12
C ALA A 342 -1.87 1.87 5.62
N ILE A 343 -1.26 0.77 5.14
CA ILE A 343 -1.39 0.31 3.75
C ILE A 343 -2.84 -0.04 3.43
N ALA A 344 -3.51 -0.80 4.29
CA ALA A 344 -4.91 -1.18 4.09
C ALA A 344 -5.84 0.04 4.01
N LEU A 345 -5.67 1.00 4.92
CA LEU A 345 -6.39 2.28 4.91
C LEU A 345 -6.07 3.12 3.67
N GLY A 346 -4.78 3.22 3.30
CA GLY A 346 -4.34 3.95 2.10
C GLY A 346 -4.91 3.36 0.82
N VAL A 347 -4.90 2.04 0.66
CA VAL A 347 -5.52 1.35 -0.48
C VAL A 347 -7.04 1.56 -0.48
N GLY A 348 -7.69 1.49 0.69
CA GLY A 348 -9.11 1.77 0.83
C GLY A 348 -9.48 3.18 0.39
N GLN A 349 -8.74 4.19 0.82
CA GLN A 349 -8.96 5.60 0.44
C GLN A 349 -8.65 5.84 -1.04
N ALA A 350 -7.54 5.29 -1.56
CA ALA A 350 -7.21 5.40 -2.98
C ALA A 350 -8.33 4.83 -3.87
N ARG A 351 -8.91 3.68 -3.50
CA ARG A 351 -10.03 3.06 -4.23
C ARG A 351 -11.31 3.90 -4.17
N ARG A 352 -11.56 4.61 -3.05
CA ARG A 352 -12.74 5.50 -2.91
C ARG A 352 -12.68 6.72 -3.84
N VAL A 353 -11.48 7.16 -4.23
CA VAL A 353 -11.28 8.26 -5.18
C VAL A 353 -11.21 7.75 -6.62
N THR A 354 -10.38 6.74 -6.86
CA THR A 354 -10.04 6.32 -8.23
C THR A 354 -11.14 5.56 -8.94
N LYS A 355 -11.93 4.73 -8.24
CA LYS A 355 -13.03 3.99 -8.87
C LYS A 355 -14.13 4.89 -9.41
N PRO A 356 -14.65 5.88 -8.63
CA PRO A 356 -15.60 6.84 -9.16
C PRO A 356 -15.06 7.64 -10.34
N LEU A 357 -13.84 8.16 -10.25
CA LEU A 357 -13.21 8.93 -11.33
C LEU A 357 -13.05 8.12 -12.62
N ALA A 358 -12.66 6.83 -12.51
CA ALA A 358 -12.57 5.97 -13.69
C ALA A 358 -13.92 5.78 -14.38
N ARG A 359 -15.00 5.59 -13.62
CA ARG A 359 -16.38 5.50 -14.17
C ARG A 359 -16.83 6.80 -14.82
N ILE A 360 -16.50 7.93 -14.20
CA ILE A 360 -16.81 9.25 -14.78
C ILE A 360 -16.02 9.44 -16.09
N SER A 361 -14.74 9.03 -16.13
CA SER A 361 -13.94 9.07 -17.35
C SER A 361 -14.51 8.22 -18.48
N GLU A 362 -14.95 6.99 -18.18
CA GLU A 362 -15.61 6.12 -19.16
C GLU A 362 -16.90 6.73 -19.71
N GLU A 363 -17.69 7.39 -18.86
CA GLU A 363 -18.91 8.07 -19.30
C GLU A 363 -18.57 9.30 -20.16
N LEU A 364 -17.53 10.07 -19.81
CA LEU A 364 -17.08 11.19 -20.63
C LEU A 364 -16.59 10.74 -22.01
N ASP A 365 -15.89 9.61 -22.10
CA ASP A 365 -15.51 9.04 -23.39
C ASP A 365 -16.73 8.61 -24.22
N CYS A 366 -17.74 8.03 -23.57
CA CYS A 366 -19.02 7.73 -24.25
C CYS A 366 -19.74 9.00 -24.71
N LEU A 367 -19.78 10.05 -23.87
CA LEU A 367 -20.37 11.34 -24.22
C LEU A 367 -19.62 12.03 -25.36
N GLY A 368 -18.28 11.96 -25.35
CA GLY A 368 -17.43 12.47 -26.43
C GLY A 368 -17.73 11.80 -27.78
N ASN A 369 -18.16 10.55 -27.79
CA ASN A 369 -18.57 9.81 -28.98
C ASN A 369 -20.08 9.84 -29.24
N LEU A 370 -20.84 10.70 -28.54
CA LEU A 370 -22.31 10.80 -28.61
C LEU A 370 -23.05 9.47 -28.37
N GLN A 371 -22.43 8.56 -27.63
CA GLN A 371 -23.03 7.31 -27.22
C GLN A 371 -23.74 7.50 -25.86
N PHE A 372 -25.03 7.72 -25.91
CA PHE A 372 -25.83 7.90 -24.69
C PHE A 372 -26.35 6.56 -24.19
N ARG A 373 -25.80 6.07 -23.06
CA ARG A 373 -26.36 4.90 -22.36
C ARG A 373 -27.67 5.31 -21.68
N ASP A 374 -28.69 4.47 -21.80
CA ASP A 374 -30.05 4.76 -21.24
C ASP A 374 -30.12 4.68 -19.71
N SER A 375 -29.08 4.24 -19.03
CA SER A 375 -29.03 4.22 -17.57
C SER A 375 -28.81 5.62 -16.97
N GLU A 376 -29.51 5.92 -15.89
CA GLU A 376 -29.19 7.09 -15.06
C GLU A 376 -27.71 7.02 -14.64
N PHE A 377 -26.95 8.04 -15.03
CA PHE A 377 -25.57 8.16 -14.64
C PHE A 377 -25.51 8.69 -13.20
N ASN A 378 -25.27 7.79 -12.26
CA ASN A 378 -25.09 8.13 -10.86
C ASN A 378 -23.91 7.30 -10.29
N VAL A 379 -22.82 7.96 -9.96
CA VAL A 379 -21.66 7.37 -9.30
C VAL A 379 -21.60 7.87 -7.86
N PRO A 380 -22.11 7.11 -6.89
CA PRO A 380 -22.13 7.55 -5.50
C PRO A 380 -20.71 7.75 -4.97
N SER A 381 -20.46 8.90 -4.37
CA SER A 381 -19.19 9.23 -3.72
C SER A 381 -19.42 10.06 -2.47
N ASN A 382 -18.70 9.72 -1.39
CA ASN A 382 -18.70 10.51 -0.15
C ASN A 382 -17.69 11.67 -0.20
N ILE A 383 -16.99 11.85 -1.33
CA ILE A 383 -16.04 12.94 -1.55
C ILE A 383 -16.78 14.03 -2.31
N ARG A 384 -16.88 15.22 -1.73
CA ARG A 384 -17.65 16.34 -2.23
C ARG A 384 -17.27 16.75 -3.66
N GLU A 385 -15.98 16.80 -3.95
CA GLU A 385 -15.45 17.18 -5.25
C GLU A 385 -15.82 16.13 -6.32
N VAL A 386 -15.76 14.85 -5.99
CA VAL A 386 -16.15 13.76 -6.89
C VAL A 386 -17.67 13.77 -7.12
N ALA A 387 -18.46 14.00 -6.08
CA ALA A 387 -19.91 14.11 -6.19
C ALA A 387 -20.31 15.33 -7.06
N SER A 388 -19.67 16.49 -6.86
CA SER A 388 -19.90 17.68 -7.67
C SER A 388 -19.52 17.47 -9.13
N PHE A 389 -18.42 16.73 -9.38
CA PHE A 389 -18.00 16.39 -10.74
C PHE A 389 -18.99 15.43 -11.41
N ASN A 390 -19.46 14.41 -10.69
CA ASN A 390 -20.52 13.50 -11.15
C ASN A 390 -21.79 14.25 -11.57
N ASP A 391 -22.25 15.18 -10.72
CA ASP A 391 -23.43 16.02 -11.02
C ASP A 391 -23.23 16.88 -12.28
N SER A 392 -22.03 17.43 -12.43
CA SER A 392 -21.71 18.26 -13.61
C SER A 392 -21.72 17.43 -14.89
N VAL A 393 -21.15 16.22 -14.86
CA VAL A 393 -21.17 15.28 -15.99
C VAL A 393 -22.60 14.81 -16.27
N GLY A 394 -23.41 14.55 -15.24
CA GLY A 394 -24.82 14.22 -15.40
C GLY A 394 -25.60 15.32 -16.08
N LYS A 395 -25.42 16.57 -15.69
CA LYS A 395 -26.04 17.75 -16.35
C LYS A 395 -25.58 17.89 -17.79
N MET A 396 -24.29 17.72 -18.05
CA MET A 396 -23.72 17.75 -19.40
C MET A 396 -24.33 16.64 -20.27
N LYS A 397 -24.48 15.41 -19.75
CA LYS A 397 -25.14 14.30 -20.44
C LYS A 397 -26.55 14.67 -20.89
N VAL A 398 -27.35 15.19 -19.95
CA VAL A 398 -28.73 15.62 -20.25
C VAL A 398 -28.76 16.71 -21.32
N SER A 399 -27.89 17.71 -21.21
CA SER A 399 -27.79 18.80 -22.18
C SER A 399 -27.36 18.32 -23.56
N LEU A 400 -26.33 17.48 -23.64
CA LEU A 400 -25.86 16.91 -24.90
C LEU A 400 -26.88 15.98 -25.53
N ARG A 401 -27.58 15.17 -24.73
CA ARG A 401 -28.69 14.31 -25.23
C ARG A 401 -29.85 15.13 -25.77
N ALA A 402 -30.20 16.23 -25.13
CA ALA A 402 -31.18 17.16 -25.66
C ALA A 402 -30.71 17.80 -26.97
N PHE A 403 -29.47 18.27 -26.99
CA PHE A 403 -28.87 18.90 -28.17
C PHE A 403 -28.74 17.93 -29.36
N SER A 404 -28.39 16.66 -29.13
CA SER A 404 -28.25 15.65 -30.19
C SER A 404 -29.55 15.31 -30.94
N ARG A 405 -30.69 15.78 -30.45
CA ARG A 405 -31.97 15.68 -31.17
C ARG A 405 -32.17 16.78 -32.23
N TYR A 406 -31.37 17.84 -32.18
CA TYR A 406 -31.47 18.98 -33.11
C TYR A 406 -30.40 18.94 -34.19
N VAL A 407 -29.35 18.15 -34.05
CA VAL A 407 -28.26 18.06 -35.00
C VAL A 407 -28.03 16.61 -35.42
N PRO A 408 -27.89 16.33 -36.75
CA PRO A 408 -27.59 14.98 -37.21
C PRO A 408 -26.31 14.42 -36.56
N ARG A 409 -26.43 13.20 -36.02
CA ARG A 409 -25.31 12.56 -35.25
C ARG A 409 -24.04 12.41 -36.07
N ASP A 410 -24.18 12.09 -37.37
CA ASP A 410 -23.02 11.86 -38.24
C ASP A 410 -22.26 13.14 -38.53
N LEU A 411 -22.95 14.26 -38.60
CA LEU A 411 -22.31 15.58 -38.73
C LEU A 411 -21.49 15.92 -37.49
N VAL A 412 -22.03 15.67 -36.27
CA VAL A 412 -21.28 15.92 -35.02
C VAL A 412 -20.10 14.97 -34.90
N ARG A 413 -20.28 13.71 -35.28
CA ARG A 413 -19.19 12.71 -35.27
C ARG A 413 -18.04 13.11 -36.21
N MET A 414 -18.38 13.57 -37.42
CA MET A 414 -17.38 14.09 -38.38
C MET A 414 -16.60 15.28 -37.80
N LEU A 415 -17.28 16.26 -37.21
CA LEU A 415 -16.63 17.43 -36.61
C LEU A 415 -15.70 17.01 -35.46
N LEU A 416 -16.14 16.10 -34.57
CA LEU A 416 -15.31 15.59 -33.47
C LEU A 416 -14.09 14.78 -33.95
N SER A 417 -14.24 13.97 -35.01
CA SER A 417 -13.15 13.18 -35.56
C SER A 417 -12.05 14.02 -36.21
N ARG A 418 -12.42 15.16 -36.82
CA ARG A 418 -11.49 16.09 -37.45
C ARG A 418 -10.88 17.09 -36.48
N GLY A 419 -11.49 17.27 -35.30
CA GLY A 419 -11.07 18.29 -34.33
C GLY A 419 -11.31 19.73 -34.83
N ASP A 420 -12.14 19.90 -35.84
CA ASP A 420 -12.42 21.20 -36.46
C ASP A 420 -13.66 21.83 -35.79
N GLU A 421 -13.63 23.14 -35.66
CA GLU A 421 -14.82 23.91 -35.34
C GLU A 421 -15.73 23.99 -36.57
N ALA A 422 -17.05 23.89 -36.35
CA ALA A 422 -18.03 24.11 -37.41
C ALA A 422 -18.00 25.57 -37.87
N ASN A 423 -17.46 25.82 -39.05
CA ASN A 423 -17.39 27.14 -39.63
C ASN A 423 -18.38 27.29 -40.79
N LEU A 424 -18.82 28.55 -41.06
CA LEU A 424 -19.59 28.88 -42.26
C LEU A 424 -18.78 28.61 -43.49
N GLY A 425 -19.39 28.00 -44.50
CA GLY A 425 -18.75 27.71 -45.77
C GLY A 425 -19.27 26.42 -46.39
N GLY A 426 -18.94 26.19 -47.64
CA GLY A 426 -19.32 25.00 -48.39
C GLY A 426 -18.31 24.60 -49.42
N VAL A 427 -18.40 23.37 -49.87
CA VAL A 427 -17.59 22.84 -50.98
C VAL A 427 -18.51 22.40 -52.11
N LEU A 428 -18.03 22.53 -53.33
CA LEU A 428 -18.75 21.98 -54.49
C LEU A 428 -18.60 20.44 -54.44
N ARG A 429 -19.71 19.72 -54.35
CA ARG A 429 -19.70 18.26 -54.29
C ARG A 429 -20.90 17.71 -55.05
N LYS A 430 -20.67 16.59 -55.75
CA LYS A 430 -21.75 15.82 -56.36
C LYS A 430 -22.50 15.06 -55.25
N VAL A 431 -23.76 15.40 -55.03
CA VAL A 431 -24.59 14.72 -54.03
C VAL A 431 -25.90 14.27 -54.64
N THR A 432 -26.53 13.28 -54.05
CA THR A 432 -27.91 12.93 -54.35
C THR A 432 -28.82 13.53 -53.30
N VAL A 433 -29.73 14.32 -53.75
CA VAL A 433 -30.69 15.04 -52.93
C VAL A 433 -32.03 14.36 -53.01
N VAL A 434 -32.62 14.08 -51.87
CA VAL A 434 -33.96 13.44 -51.77
C VAL A 434 -34.89 14.37 -51.00
N PHE A 435 -35.95 14.78 -51.66
CA PHE A 435 -37.10 15.39 -51.01
C PHE A 435 -38.18 14.36 -50.82
N THR A 436 -38.80 14.32 -49.64
CA THR A 436 -39.92 13.45 -49.32
C THR A 436 -41.01 14.29 -48.69
N ASP A 437 -42.25 14.08 -49.06
CA ASP A 437 -43.42 14.79 -48.57
C ASP A 437 -44.58 13.82 -48.31
N LEU A 438 -45.44 14.13 -47.35
CA LEU A 438 -46.61 13.32 -47.01
C LEU A 438 -47.85 13.82 -47.77
N ALA A 439 -48.33 13.03 -48.71
CA ALA A 439 -49.45 13.39 -49.56
C ALA A 439 -50.74 13.58 -48.74
N GLY A 440 -51.39 14.74 -48.91
CA GLY A 440 -52.70 15.01 -48.34
C GLY A 440 -52.71 15.33 -46.85
N PHE A 441 -51.54 15.41 -46.21
CA PHE A 441 -51.47 15.66 -44.76
C PHE A 441 -52.04 16.98 -44.33
N THR A 442 -51.86 18.05 -45.09
CA THR A 442 -52.45 19.39 -44.78
C THR A 442 -53.95 19.33 -44.59
N ALA A 443 -54.64 18.65 -45.49
CA ALA A 443 -56.16 18.54 -45.37
C ALA A 443 -56.56 17.55 -44.24
N PHE A 444 -55.79 16.53 -44.05
CA PHE A 444 -55.97 15.54 -42.95
C PHE A 444 -55.76 16.17 -41.57
N SER A 445 -54.72 16.94 -41.40
CA SER A 445 -54.33 17.58 -40.13
C SER A 445 -55.34 18.59 -39.65
N GLU A 446 -56.17 19.26 -40.58
CA GLU A 446 -57.27 20.15 -40.20
C GLU A 446 -58.37 19.45 -39.41
N SER A 447 -58.48 18.12 -39.52
CA SER A 447 -59.46 17.33 -38.81
C SER A 447 -58.98 16.76 -37.47
N LEU A 448 -57.73 16.94 -37.15
CA LEU A 448 -57.01 16.34 -35.96
C LEU A 448 -56.84 17.40 -34.85
N THR A 449 -56.65 16.88 -33.61
CA THR A 449 -56.06 17.73 -32.57
C THR A 449 -54.57 17.99 -32.86
N PRO A 450 -53.99 19.09 -32.38
CA PRO A 450 -52.55 19.34 -32.60
C PRO A 450 -51.65 18.19 -32.14
N ASP A 451 -51.97 17.56 -31.02
CA ASP A 451 -51.17 16.44 -30.46
C ASP A 451 -51.26 15.20 -31.36
N ASP A 452 -52.49 14.89 -31.87
CA ASP A 452 -52.66 13.77 -32.79
C ASP A 452 -51.96 14.04 -34.14
N ALA A 453 -52.05 15.27 -34.65
CA ALA A 453 -51.36 15.66 -35.89
C ALA A 453 -49.83 15.50 -35.73
N PHE A 454 -49.27 15.94 -34.59
CA PHE A 454 -47.83 15.72 -34.28
C PHE A 454 -47.49 14.26 -34.20
N SER A 455 -48.32 13.44 -33.57
CA SER A 455 -48.08 12.00 -33.43
C SER A 455 -48.09 11.30 -34.79
N GLU A 456 -49.07 11.57 -35.61
CA GLU A 456 -49.21 11.02 -36.97
C GLU A 456 -48.04 11.41 -37.87
N LEU A 457 -47.68 12.69 -37.88
CA LEU A 457 -46.53 13.18 -38.65
C LEU A 457 -45.22 12.61 -38.17
N SER A 458 -45.03 12.47 -36.86
CA SER A 458 -43.83 11.89 -36.28
C SER A 458 -43.63 10.44 -36.69
N GLU A 459 -44.72 9.62 -36.74
CA GLU A 459 -44.64 8.21 -37.18
C GLU A 459 -44.17 8.11 -38.63
N PHE A 460 -44.68 8.96 -39.51
CA PHE A 460 -44.25 9.04 -40.90
C PHE A 460 -42.81 9.47 -41.03
N LEU A 461 -42.44 10.60 -40.41
CA LEU A 461 -41.06 11.14 -40.48
C LEU A 461 -40.00 10.20 -39.90
N GLU A 462 -40.38 9.45 -38.85
CA GLU A 462 -39.45 8.45 -38.26
C GLU A 462 -39.13 7.31 -39.24
N ILE A 463 -40.14 6.79 -39.95
CA ILE A 463 -39.92 5.75 -40.98
C ILE A 463 -39.04 6.30 -42.10
N VAL A 464 -39.33 7.49 -42.60
CA VAL A 464 -38.57 8.13 -43.67
C VAL A 464 -37.13 8.33 -43.27
N ALA A 465 -36.88 8.94 -42.09
CA ALA A 465 -35.54 9.19 -41.61
C ALA A 465 -34.75 7.90 -41.37
N GLN A 466 -35.35 6.87 -40.77
CA GLN A 466 -34.72 5.58 -40.54
C GLN A 466 -34.30 4.88 -41.86
N CYS A 467 -35.16 4.88 -42.88
CA CYS A 467 -34.82 4.29 -44.18
C CYS A 467 -33.68 5.04 -44.88
N GLN A 468 -33.67 6.40 -44.77
CA GLN A 468 -32.61 7.23 -45.31
C GLN A 468 -31.28 7.00 -44.60
N GLU A 469 -31.27 7.05 -43.24
CA GLU A 469 -30.07 6.83 -42.41
C GLU A 469 -29.49 5.44 -42.62
N LYS A 470 -30.30 4.40 -42.72
CA LYS A 470 -29.89 3.02 -42.94
C LYS A 470 -29.09 2.85 -44.26
N ARG A 471 -29.34 3.71 -45.24
CA ARG A 471 -28.71 3.72 -46.58
C ARG A 471 -27.64 4.80 -46.73
N GLY A 472 -27.13 5.41 -45.62
CA GLY A 472 -26.08 6.41 -45.64
C GLY A 472 -26.57 7.84 -45.95
N GLY A 473 -27.88 8.06 -46.02
CA GLY A 473 -28.43 9.41 -46.16
C GLY A 473 -28.51 10.14 -44.83
N ILE A 474 -28.22 11.43 -44.82
CA ILE A 474 -28.48 12.30 -43.66
C ILE A 474 -29.69 13.17 -43.89
N THR A 475 -30.62 13.18 -42.91
CA THR A 475 -31.74 14.12 -42.93
C THR A 475 -31.23 15.51 -42.54
N SER A 476 -31.09 16.39 -43.53
CA SER A 476 -30.57 17.75 -43.36
C SER A 476 -31.59 18.67 -42.68
N SER A 477 -32.87 18.55 -43.04
CA SER A 477 -33.96 19.34 -42.46
C SER A 477 -35.33 18.68 -42.66
N PHE A 478 -36.26 19.03 -41.77
CA PHE A 478 -37.66 18.74 -41.91
C PHE A 478 -38.35 19.97 -42.53
N THR A 479 -39.11 19.79 -43.61
CA THR A 479 -39.74 20.84 -44.38
C THR A 479 -41.25 20.78 -44.27
N GLY A 480 -41.75 21.08 -43.05
CA GLY A 480 -43.20 20.92 -42.78
C GLY A 480 -43.54 19.45 -42.56
N ASP A 481 -44.28 18.88 -43.50
CA ASP A 481 -44.71 17.48 -43.54
C ASP A 481 -43.75 16.56 -44.35
N GLY A 482 -42.59 17.09 -44.71
CA GLY A 482 -41.57 16.36 -45.49
C GLY A 482 -40.15 16.42 -44.95
N THR A 483 -39.22 15.83 -45.66
CA THR A 483 -37.77 15.81 -45.35
C THR A 483 -36.94 16.24 -46.54
N LEU A 484 -35.77 16.83 -46.23
CA LEU A 484 -34.63 16.95 -47.13
C LEU A 484 -33.53 16.06 -46.64
N ALA A 485 -33.17 15.04 -47.40
CA ALA A 485 -32.04 14.19 -47.14
C ALA A 485 -30.96 14.34 -48.20
N LEU A 486 -29.72 14.16 -47.76
CA LEU A 486 -28.52 14.26 -48.58
C LEU A 486 -27.73 12.95 -48.51
N PHE A 487 -27.37 12.41 -49.68
CA PHE A 487 -26.50 11.25 -49.81
C PHE A 487 -25.17 11.69 -50.41
N ASN A 488 -24.07 11.02 -50.08
CA ASN A 488 -22.69 11.47 -50.30
C ASN A 488 -22.32 12.71 -49.43
N ALA A 489 -22.90 12.73 -48.25
CA ALA A 489 -22.70 13.78 -47.25
C ALA A 489 -22.86 13.20 -45.82
N PRO A 490 -22.07 13.68 -44.80
CA PRO A 490 -21.00 14.65 -44.87
C PRO A 490 -19.69 14.07 -45.43
N GLU A 491 -19.55 12.77 -45.46
CA GLU A 491 -18.41 12.05 -46.03
C GLU A 491 -18.73 11.55 -47.44
N GLU A 492 -17.70 11.23 -48.19
CA GLU A 492 -17.87 10.70 -49.55
C GLU A 492 -18.26 9.21 -49.46
N GLU A 493 -19.29 8.87 -50.24
CA GLU A 493 -19.83 7.51 -50.33
C GLU A 493 -20.03 7.09 -51.77
N GLU A 494 -19.38 6.00 -52.18
CA GLU A 494 -19.61 5.42 -53.49
C GLU A 494 -20.97 4.77 -53.60
N GLY A 495 -21.63 4.95 -54.74
CA GLY A 495 -22.96 4.36 -54.97
C GLY A 495 -24.12 5.08 -54.25
N HIS A 496 -23.88 6.31 -53.81
CA HIS A 496 -24.87 7.12 -53.10
C HIS A 496 -26.17 7.32 -53.92
N GLU A 497 -26.10 7.34 -55.22
CA GLU A 497 -27.27 7.44 -56.11
C GLU A 497 -28.16 6.18 -55.99
N ALA A 498 -27.57 5.01 -56.01
CA ALA A 498 -28.30 3.76 -55.83
C ALA A 498 -28.88 3.68 -54.40
N ASN A 499 -28.10 4.05 -53.39
CA ASN A 499 -28.55 4.08 -52.01
C ASN A 499 -29.74 5.01 -51.79
N ALA A 500 -29.76 6.19 -52.43
CA ALA A 500 -30.88 7.11 -52.40
C ALA A 500 -32.16 6.50 -53.01
N CYS A 501 -32.07 5.87 -54.20
CA CYS A 501 -33.20 5.20 -54.83
C CYS A 501 -33.69 4.00 -54.03
N LEU A 502 -32.76 3.18 -53.49
CA LEU A 502 -33.12 2.05 -52.63
C LEU A 502 -33.77 2.46 -51.35
N SER A 503 -33.34 3.60 -50.75
CA SER A 503 -33.99 4.15 -49.54
C SER A 503 -35.44 4.56 -49.84
N ALA A 504 -35.69 5.14 -50.99
CA ALA A 504 -37.03 5.53 -51.40
C ALA A 504 -37.96 4.31 -51.64
N LEU A 505 -37.48 3.27 -52.28
CA LEU A 505 -38.20 2.02 -52.43
C LEU A 505 -38.45 1.34 -51.07
N GLU A 506 -37.50 1.40 -50.14
CA GLU A 506 -37.66 0.89 -48.78
C GLU A 506 -38.69 1.68 -48.00
N ILE A 507 -38.73 3.02 -48.11
CA ILE A 507 -39.76 3.88 -47.54
C ILE A 507 -41.15 3.42 -48.01
N LEU A 508 -41.36 3.26 -49.31
CA LEU A 508 -42.63 2.82 -49.82
C LEU A 508 -43.05 1.47 -49.29
N ARG A 509 -42.13 0.54 -49.22
CA ARG A 509 -42.37 -0.82 -48.67
C ARG A 509 -42.83 -0.77 -47.22
N GLU A 510 -42.10 -0.05 -46.37
CA GLU A 510 -42.45 0.10 -44.96
C GLU A 510 -43.79 0.82 -44.76
N LEU A 511 -44.08 1.86 -45.56
CA LEU A 511 -45.36 2.52 -45.55
C LEU A 511 -46.53 1.62 -46.02
N HIS A 512 -46.30 0.80 -47.04
CA HIS A 512 -47.33 -0.16 -47.47
C HIS A 512 -47.66 -1.18 -46.38
N GLU A 513 -46.64 -1.65 -45.67
CA GLU A 513 -46.84 -2.57 -44.53
C GLU A 513 -47.55 -1.86 -43.35
N LEU A 514 -47.19 -0.65 -43.05
CA LEU A 514 -47.86 0.16 -42.03
C LEU A 514 -49.32 0.44 -42.41
N ASN A 515 -49.57 0.86 -43.66
CA ASN A 515 -50.90 1.20 -44.17
C ASN A 515 -51.86 0.01 -44.10
N ARG A 516 -51.38 -1.22 -44.33
CA ARG A 516 -52.20 -2.43 -44.12
C ARG A 516 -52.77 -2.47 -42.69
N LYS A 517 -51.93 -2.20 -41.67
CA LYS A 517 -52.33 -2.21 -40.26
C LYS A 517 -53.23 -0.97 -39.92
N ARG A 518 -52.95 0.15 -40.55
CA ARG A 518 -53.72 1.39 -40.39
C ARG A 518 -55.11 1.31 -40.97
N ARG A 519 -55.23 0.66 -42.15
CA ARG A 519 -56.51 0.37 -42.83
C ARG A 519 -57.44 -0.49 -41.97
N GLU A 520 -56.89 -1.51 -41.28
CA GLU A 520 -57.67 -2.37 -40.37
C GLU A 520 -58.25 -1.59 -39.19
N LYS A 521 -57.59 -0.46 -38.82
CA LYS A 521 -57.99 0.39 -37.71
C LYS A 521 -58.79 1.63 -38.17
N GLY A 522 -59.03 1.79 -39.48
CA GLY A 522 -59.70 2.97 -40.03
C GLY A 522 -58.88 4.26 -39.91
N LEU A 523 -57.58 4.20 -39.82
CA LEU A 523 -56.68 5.34 -39.72
C LEU A 523 -56.29 5.84 -41.11
N PHE A 524 -55.78 7.11 -41.16
CA PHE A 524 -55.25 7.71 -42.37
C PHE A 524 -54.07 6.90 -42.94
N GLU A 525 -54.12 6.63 -44.24
CA GLU A 525 -53.03 5.90 -44.94
C GLU A 525 -51.96 6.89 -45.41
N PHE A 526 -50.71 6.60 -45.08
CA PHE A 526 -49.60 7.48 -45.48
C PHE A 526 -49.20 7.17 -46.94
N GLN A 527 -49.14 8.22 -47.73
CA GLN A 527 -48.62 8.21 -49.09
C GLN A 527 -47.44 9.14 -49.21
N ALA A 528 -46.26 8.63 -49.51
CA ALA A 528 -45.07 9.46 -49.73
C ALA A 528 -44.99 9.94 -51.17
N ARG A 529 -44.51 11.15 -51.35
CA ARG A 529 -44.00 11.66 -52.64
C ARG A 529 -42.51 11.92 -52.47
N ILE A 530 -41.73 11.35 -53.38
CA ILE A 530 -40.29 11.38 -53.29
C ILE A 530 -39.71 11.89 -54.59
N GLY A 531 -38.90 12.96 -54.49
CA GLY A 531 -38.13 13.52 -55.60
C GLY A 531 -36.63 13.35 -55.39
N ILE A 532 -35.96 12.68 -56.33
CA ILE A 532 -34.53 12.34 -56.21
C ILE A 532 -33.79 12.97 -57.39
N ASN A 533 -32.67 13.67 -57.07
CA ASN A 533 -31.80 14.19 -58.10
C ASN A 533 -30.34 14.21 -57.68
N THR A 534 -29.48 13.84 -58.56
CA THR A 534 -28.02 13.91 -58.37
C THR A 534 -27.44 15.10 -59.13
N ALA A 535 -26.67 15.93 -58.48
CA ALA A 535 -26.01 17.09 -59.09
C ALA A 535 -24.81 17.59 -58.27
N ASP A 536 -23.98 18.41 -58.93
CA ASP A 536 -22.97 19.21 -58.26
C ASP A 536 -23.66 20.40 -57.56
N VAL A 537 -23.53 20.45 -56.24
CA VAL A 537 -24.14 21.46 -55.38
C VAL A 537 -23.14 22.04 -54.40
N LEU A 538 -23.39 23.22 -53.90
CA LEU A 538 -22.63 23.77 -52.78
C LEU A 538 -23.14 23.12 -51.48
N LEU A 539 -22.33 22.23 -50.90
CA LEU A 539 -22.64 21.49 -49.70
C LEU A 539 -21.85 22.07 -48.52
N GLY A 540 -22.50 22.39 -47.42
CA GLY A 540 -21.81 22.89 -46.21
C GLY A 540 -22.72 23.61 -45.23
N ASN A 541 -22.09 24.39 -44.33
CA ASN A 541 -22.79 25.13 -43.27
C ASN A 541 -23.29 26.49 -43.80
N LEU A 542 -24.58 26.63 -43.95
CA LEU A 542 -25.25 27.84 -44.39
C LEU A 542 -26.01 28.51 -43.25
N GLY A 543 -25.88 29.81 -43.10
CA GLY A 543 -26.63 30.59 -42.12
C GLY A 543 -25.84 31.79 -41.59
N THR A 544 -26.06 32.09 -40.30
CA THR A 544 -25.36 33.18 -39.60
C THR A 544 -24.24 32.62 -38.71
N ARG A 545 -23.40 33.49 -38.14
CA ARG A 545 -22.35 33.05 -37.19
C ARG A 545 -22.85 32.37 -35.95
N GLU A 546 -24.11 32.66 -35.54
CA GLU A 546 -24.72 32.11 -34.35
C GLU A 546 -25.61 30.89 -34.63
N ARG A 547 -26.13 30.77 -35.86
CA ARG A 547 -27.03 29.70 -36.29
C ARG A 547 -26.83 29.34 -37.74
N PHE A 548 -26.39 28.16 -38.01
CA PHE A 548 -26.26 27.60 -39.36
C PHE A 548 -26.83 26.18 -39.41
N ALA A 549 -27.18 25.76 -40.61
CA ALA A 549 -27.61 24.40 -40.90
C ALA A 549 -26.64 23.79 -41.92
N TYR A 550 -26.37 22.52 -41.79
CA TYR A 550 -25.64 21.76 -42.80
C TYR A 550 -26.61 21.39 -43.91
N THR A 551 -26.41 21.93 -45.09
CA THR A 551 -27.37 21.76 -46.18
C THR A 551 -26.68 21.89 -47.55
N ALA A 552 -27.41 21.62 -48.61
CA ALA A 552 -27.00 21.73 -49.98
C ALA A 552 -27.75 22.87 -50.71
N ILE A 553 -27.04 23.63 -51.53
CA ILE A 553 -27.61 24.71 -52.35
C ILE A 553 -27.19 24.54 -53.81
N GLY A 554 -28.11 24.65 -54.70
CA GLY A 554 -27.87 24.59 -56.12
C GLY A 554 -29.14 24.32 -56.92
N ASP A 555 -29.02 24.47 -58.21
CA ASP A 555 -30.13 24.19 -59.12
C ASP A 555 -30.57 22.70 -59.08
N GLY A 556 -29.64 21.79 -58.80
CA GLY A 556 -29.95 20.38 -58.61
C GLY A 556 -30.81 20.09 -57.40
N VAL A 557 -30.67 20.89 -56.32
CA VAL A 557 -31.52 20.78 -55.13
C VAL A 557 -32.94 21.18 -55.43
N ASN A 558 -33.09 22.31 -56.15
CA ASN A 558 -34.41 22.80 -56.59
C ASN A 558 -35.07 21.84 -57.55
N LEU A 559 -34.31 21.12 -58.39
CA LEU A 559 -34.86 20.10 -59.26
C LEU A 559 -35.44 18.92 -58.44
N ALA A 560 -34.74 18.41 -57.47
CA ALA A 560 -35.22 17.32 -56.58
C ALA A 560 -36.57 17.73 -55.89
N SER A 561 -36.64 18.95 -55.36
CA SER A 561 -37.88 19.47 -54.74
C SER A 561 -39.04 19.54 -55.76
N ARG A 562 -38.75 19.95 -56.99
CA ARG A 562 -39.78 19.98 -58.02
C ARG A 562 -40.22 18.62 -58.53
N LEU A 563 -39.30 17.64 -58.55
CA LEU A 563 -39.63 16.24 -58.85
C LEU A 563 -40.59 15.69 -57.81
N GLU A 564 -40.39 15.99 -56.52
CA GLU A 564 -41.34 15.65 -55.46
C GLU A 564 -42.72 16.24 -55.77
N GLY A 565 -42.81 17.54 -56.02
CA GLY A 565 -44.09 18.18 -56.35
C GLY A 565 -44.74 17.67 -57.60
N LEU A 566 -43.95 17.25 -58.60
CA LEU A 566 -44.45 16.65 -59.84
C LEU A 566 -45.02 15.28 -59.70
N SER A 567 -44.64 14.52 -58.71
CA SER A 567 -45.22 13.22 -58.37
C SER A 567 -46.73 13.31 -58.26
N LYS A 568 -47.26 14.42 -57.72
CA LYS A 568 -48.72 14.69 -57.67
C LYS A 568 -49.36 14.77 -59.04
N LEU A 569 -48.66 15.33 -60.05
CA LEU A 569 -49.20 15.50 -61.39
C LEU A 569 -49.28 14.14 -62.14
N TYR A 570 -48.25 13.30 -61.98
CA TYR A 570 -48.16 12.02 -62.66
C TYR A 570 -48.72 10.85 -61.88
N GLY A 571 -49.14 11.09 -60.62
CA GLY A 571 -49.64 10.03 -59.73
C GLY A 571 -48.56 9.01 -59.33
N THR A 572 -47.28 9.38 -59.41
CA THR A 572 -46.15 8.54 -59.08
C THR A 572 -45.73 8.81 -57.61
N GLU A 573 -45.18 7.80 -56.98
CA GLU A 573 -44.65 7.97 -55.57
C GLU A 573 -43.21 8.45 -55.58
N ILE A 574 -42.42 8.03 -56.58
CA ILE A 574 -41.01 8.43 -56.72
C ILE A 574 -40.75 9.00 -58.11
N LEU A 575 -40.09 10.16 -58.18
CA LEU A 575 -39.56 10.73 -59.42
C LEU A 575 -38.04 10.97 -59.29
N VAL A 576 -37.28 10.56 -60.30
CA VAL A 576 -35.84 10.58 -60.33
C VAL A 576 -35.35 11.34 -61.54
N GLY A 577 -34.36 12.23 -61.34
CA GLY A 577 -33.70 12.97 -62.44
C GLY A 577 -32.71 12.07 -63.24
N ILE A 578 -32.46 12.46 -64.47
CA ILE A 578 -31.62 11.68 -65.44
C ILE A 578 -30.23 11.41 -64.90
N ASP A 579 -29.54 12.37 -64.28
CA ASP A 579 -28.16 12.14 -63.75
C ASP A 579 -28.10 11.03 -62.73
N CYS A 580 -29.12 10.90 -61.86
CA CYS A 580 -29.23 9.86 -60.88
C CYS A 580 -29.53 8.50 -61.53
N ARG A 581 -30.47 8.47 -62.46
CA ARG A 581 -30.84 7.28 -63.24
C ARG A 581 -29.62 6.71 -63.98
N GLU A 582 -28.85 7.53 -64.63
CA GLU A 582 -27.66 7.12 -65.40
C GLU A 582 -26.61 6.53 -64.48
N ALA A 583 -26.40 7.13 -63.28
CA ALA A 583 -25.43 6.62 -62.28
C ALA A 583 -25.85 5.26 -61.70
N VAL A 584 -27.14 5.03 -61.44
CA VAL A 584 -27.67 3.78 -60.93
C VAL A 584 -27.68 2.69 -61.98
N GLY A 585 -27.94 3.08 -63.24
CA GLY A 585 -27.90 2.19 -64.38
C GLY A 585 -28.95 1.04 -64.29
N GLU A 586 -28.52 -0.19 -64.59
CA GLU A 586 -29.38 -1.39 -64.67
C GLU A 586 -29.64 -2.07 -63.31
N GLN A 587 -29.23 -1.47 -62.19
CA GLN A 587 -29.51 -2.07 -60.87
C GLN A 587 -31.03 -2.02 -60.52
N LEU A 588 -31.75 -1.08 -61.11
CA LEU A 588 -33.20 -0.91 -60.94
C LEU A 588 -33.90 -1.02 -62.29
N GLU A 589 -35.16 -1.45 -62.28
CA GLU A 589 -36.08 -1.33 -63.41
C GLU A 589 -36.66 0.10 -63.42
N TRP A 590 -36.63 0.72 -64.55
CA TRP A 590 -37.01 2.12 -64.74
C TRP A 590 -38.15 2.27 -65.68
N ARG A 591 -39.03 3.29 -65.45
CA ARG A 591 -39.96 3.81 -66.41
C ARG A 591 -39.61 5.25 -66.75
N LEU A 592 -39.44 5.62 -67.99
CA LEU A 592 -39.37 7.02 -68.44
C LEU A 592 -40.78 7.63 -68.33
N VAL A 593 -40.96 8.61 -67.44
CA VAL A 593 -42.28 9.20 -67.17
C VAL A 593 -42.60 10.35 -68.13
N ASP A 594 -41.65 11.28 -68.33
CA ASP A 594 -41.84 12.39 -69.24
C ASP A 594 -40.54 13.12 -69.53
N ARG A 595 -40.58 14.08 -70.49
CA ARG A 595 -39.52 15.08 -70.73
C ARG A 595 -40.10 16.45 -70.40
N ILE A 596 -39.55 17.10 -69.41
CA ILE A 596 -40.14 18.34 -68.87
C ILE A 596 -39.16 19.49 -68.95
N ALA A 597 -39.70 20.70 -69.09
CA ALA A 597 -39.01 21.94 -68.81
C ALA A 597 -39.60 22.56 -67.56
N VAL A 598 -38.81 22.75 -66.53
CA VAL A 598 -39.24 23.40 -65.30
C VAL A 598 -39.02 24.89 -65.40
N VAL A 599 -39.94 25.71 -64.88
CA VAL A 599 -39.86 27.16 -64.90
C VAL A 599 -38.56 27.64 -64.28
N GLY A 600 -37.77 28.43 -65.07
CA GLY A 600 -36.45 28.94 -64.64
C GLY A 600 -35.28 28.13 -65.17
N ARG A 601 -35.44 26.95 -65.78
CA ARG A 601 -34.44 26.20 -66.49
C ARG A 601 -34.66 26.31 -68.01
N LYS A 602 -33.55 26.57 -68.75
CA LYS A 602 -33.61 26.60 -70.23
C LYS A 602 -33.54 25.20 -70.88
N GLN A 603 -33.05 24.22 -70.12
CA GLN A 603 -32.88 22.86 -70.60
C GLN A 603 -34.03 21.97 -70.08
N SER A 604 -34.55 21.13 -70.97
CA SER A 604 -35.46 20.04 -70.62
C SER A 604 -34.69 18.92 -69.96
N THR A 605 -35.34 18.22 -69.04
CA THR A 605 -34.81 17.02 -68.39
C THR A 605 -35.80 15.88 -68.50
N GLU A 606 -35.32 14.69 -68.69
CA GLU A 606 -36.13 13.47 -68.57
C GLU A 606 -36.26 13.07 -67.11
N ILE A 607 -37.45 12.56 -66.76
CA ILE A 607 -37.79 12.15 -65.43
C ILE A 607 -38.20 10.67 -65.44
N PHE A 608 -37.73 9.96 -64.42
CA PHE A 608 -37.89 8.49 -64.36
C PHE A 608 -38.55 8.08 -63.07
N GLU A 609 -39.22 6.96 -63.09
CA GLU A 609 -39.74 6.26 -61.93
C GLU A 609 -39.04 4.96 -61.75
N PRO A 610 -38.44 4.64 -60.57
CA PRO A 610 -37.92 3.33 -60.26
C PRO A 610 -39.09 2.39 -59.90
N LEU A 611 -39.24 1.31 -60.68
CA LEU A 611 -40.32 0.33 -60.48
C LEU A 611 -39.94 -0.76 -59.46
N GLY A 612 -38.65 -0.97 -59.21
CA GLY A 612 -38.15 -1.98 -58.30
C GLY A 612 -36.74 -2.44 -58.64
N LEU A 613 -36.24 -3.43 -57.93
CA LEU A 613 -34.94 -4.04 -58.23
C LEU A 613 -35.00 -4.80 -59.57
N ALA A 614 -33.91 -4.76 -60.33
CA ALA A 614 -33.79 -5.46 -61.59
C ALA A 614 -34.04 -6.97 -61.42
N GLY A 615 -35.00 -7.48 -62.20
CA GLY A 615 -35.41 -8.87 -62.17
C GLY A 615 -36.41 -9.24 -61.07
N GLU A 616 -36.79 -8.31 -60.20
CA GLU A 616 -37.81 -8.52 -59.14
C GLU A 616 -39.15 -7.91 -59.46
N VAL A 617 -39.26 -7.10 -60.52
CA VAL A 617 -40.50 -6.44 -60.96
C VAL A 617 -41.38 -7.42 -61.74
N ASP A 618 -42.67 -7.45 -61.45
CA ASP A 618 -43.63 -8.30 -62.10
C ASP A 618 -43.68 -8.05 -63.64
N LYS A 619 -43.77 -9.12 -64.41
CA LYS A 619 -43.78 -9.05 -65.86
C LYS A 619 -44.91 -8.18 -66.42
N GLU A 620 -46.07 -8.20 -65.80
CA GLU A 620 -47.21 -7.39 -66.15
C GLU A 620 -46.90 -5.89 -66.05
N ILE A 621 -46.14 -5.46 -65.01
CA ILE A 621 -45.68 -4.10 -64.83
C ILE A 621 -44.68 -3.71 -65.90
N LEU A 622 -43.76 -4.60 -66.24
CA LEU A 622 -42.76 -4.39 -67.30
C LEU A 622 -43.43 -4.27 -68.67
N GLU A 623 -44.43 -5.11 -69.01
CA GLU A 623 -45.21 -5.02 -70.23
C GLU A 623 -45.98 -3.70 -70.32
N ALA A 624 -46.56 -3.27 -69.19
CA ALA A 624 -47.27 -2.01 -69.10
C ALA A 624 -46.31 -0.81 -69.31
N ARG A 625 -45.12 -0.84 -68.69
CA ARG A 625 -44.05 0.13 -68.87
C ARG A 625 -43.63 0.22 -70.37
N ASP A 626 -43.37 -0.90 -70.97
CA ASP A 626 -42.91 -0.96 -72.38
C ASP A 626 -44.02 -0.39 -73.31
N SER A 627 -45.27 -0.66 -73.04
CA SER A 627 -46.40 -0.07 -73.76
C SER A 627 -46.49 1.45 -73.56
N TYR A 628 -46.29 1.91 -72.30
CA TYR A 628 -46.25 3.33 -71.98
C TYR A 628 -45.13 4.08 -72.66
N GLU A 629 -43.90 3.57 -72.60
CA GLU A 629 -42.73 4.21 -73.21
C GLU A 629 -42.82 4.19 -74.75
N ALA A 630 -43.44 3.17 -75.39
CA ALA A 630 -43.68 3.19 -76.82
C ALA A 630 -44.69 4.32 -77.17
N ALA A 631 -45.75 4.54 -76.40
CA ALA A 631 -46.68 5.61 -76.57
C ALA A 631 -46.03 6.99 -76.37
N LEU A 632 -45.14 7.12 -75.35
CA LEU A 632 -44.38 8.32 -74.97
C LEU A 632 -43.40 8.72 -76.10
N ARG A 633 -42.74 7.75 -76.76
CA ARG A 633 -41.87 8.04 -77.93
C ARG A 633 -42.65 8.67 -79.07
N LEU A 634 -43.83 8.13 -79.42
CA LEU A 634 -44.73 8.73 -80.41
C LEU A 634 -45.13 10.15 -80.04
N TYR A 635 -45.45 10.39 -78.76
CA TYR A 635 -45.72 11.75 -78.27
C TYR A 635 -44.53 12.69 -78.43
N PHE A 636 -43.32 12.29 -78.12
CA PHE A 636 -42.12 13.07 -78.32
C PHE A 636 -41.84 13.39 -79.81
N GLU A 637 -42.13 12.45 -80.68
CA GLU A 637 -42.05 12.65 -82.13
C GLU A 637 -43.13 13.54 -82.72
N GLY A 638 -44.15 13.98 -81.92
CA GLY A 638 -45.28 14.78 -82.35
C GLY A 638 -46.34 14.01 -83.13
N ARG A 639 -46.30 12.68 -83.15
CA ARG A 639 -47.26 11.78 -83.76
C ARG A 639 -48.47 11.57 -82.80
N LEU A 640 -49.24 12.66 -82.60
CA LEU A 640 -50.21 12.76 -81.56
C LEU A 640 -51.35 11.76 -81.64
N GLU A 641 -51.87 11.50 -82.88
CA GLU A 641 -52.98 10.55 -83.08
C GLU A 641 -52.61 9.13 -82.71
N GLU A 642 -51.35 8.75 -83.10
CA GLU A 642 -50.79 7.44 -82.81
C GLU A 642 -50.49 7.33 -81.33
N ALA A 643 -49.92 8.39 -80.73
CA ALA A 643 -49.60 8.44 -79.34
C ALA A 643 -50.89 8.35 -78.47
N PHE A 644 -51.95 9.09 -78.82
CA PHE A 644 -53.19 8.99 -78.15
C PHE A 644 -53.78 7.56 -78.13
N SER A 645 -53.83 6.92 -79.33
CA SER A 645 -54.30 5.54 -79.48
C SER A 645 -53.38 4.52 -78.68
N ALA A 646 -52.06 4.76 -78.60
CA ALA A 646 -51.19 3.95 -77.82
C ALA A 646 -51.41 4.13 -76.33
N PHE A 647 -51.64 5.36 -75.83
CA PHE A 647 -51.95 5.57 -74.40
C PHE A 647 -53.32 5.00 -74.03
N GLU A 648 -54.34 5.01 -74.98
CA GLU A 648 -55.60 4.28 -74.74
C GLU A 648 -55.37 2.78 -74.50
N LYS A 649 -54.53 2.17 -75.29
CA LYS A 649 -54.13 0.72 -75.09
C LYS A 649 -53.42 0.52 -73.77
N THR A 650 -52.49 1.38 -73.44
CA THR A 650 -51.81 1.33 -72.16
C THR A 650 -52.78 1.49 -71.00
N SER A 651 -53.78 2.38 -71.09
CA SER A 651 -54.85 2.56 -70.06
C SER A 651 -55.70 1.28 -69.84
N VAL A 652 -55.77 0.39 -70.80
CA VAL A 652 -56.42 -0.93 -70.63
C VAL A 652 -55.53 -1.91 -69.86
N ILE A 653 -54.21 -1.85 -70.10
CA ILE A 653 -53.20 -2.72 -69.38
C ILE A 653 -52.97 -2.18 -67.97
N TRP A 654 -52.91 -0.85 -67.83
CA TRP A 654 -52.61 -0.22 -66.53
C TRP A 654 -53.68 0.89 -66.21
N PRO A 655 -54.91 0.51 -65.79
CA PRO A 655 -56.02 1.40 -65.64
C PRO A 655 -55.78 2.45 -64.55
N GLU A 656 -55.05 2.14 -63.50
CA GLU A 656 -54.81 3.04 -62.39
C GLU A 656 -53.65 4.02 -62.64
N ASP A 657 -52.90 3.87 -63.73
CA ASP A 657 -51.75 4.71 -64.02
C ASP A 657 -52.14 6.14 -64.39
N GLU A 658 -51.94 7.10 -63.46
CA GLU A 658 -52.25 8.51 -63.66
C GLU A 658 -51.34 9.17 -64.72
N ALA A 659 -50.08 8.78 -64.86
CA ALA A 659 -49.19 9.28 -65.88
C ALA A 659 -49.72 9.02 -67.29
N THR A 660 -50.26 7.83 -67.55
CA THR A 660 -50.94 7.47 -68.82
C THR A 660 -52.13 8.40 -69.04
N LYS A 661 -52.96 8.63 -68.03
CA LYS A 661 -54.15 9.53 -68.15
C LYS A 661 -53.76 10.99 -68.44
N VAL A 662 -52.67 11.46 -67.81
CA VAL A 662 -52.14 12.81 -68.01
C VAL A 662 -51.60 12.95 -69.45
N LEU A 663 -50.83 12.04 -69.92
CA LEU A 663 -50.22 12.07 -71.28
C LEU A 663 -51.32 11.97 -72.36
N ARG A 664 -52.29 11.08 -72.15
CA ARG A 664 -53.45 10.96 -73.03
C ARG A 664 -54.20 12.27 -73.12
N THR A 665 -54.54 12.93 -72.00
CA THR A 665 -55.21 14.18 -71.95
C THR A 665 -54.43 15.32 -72.65
N ARG A 666 -53.08 15.28 -72.56
CA ARG A 666 -52.20 16.20 -73.25
C ARG A 666 -52.21 15.97 -74.79
N CYS A 667 -52.19 14.72 -75.26
CA CYS A 667 -52.41 14.40 -76.68
C CYS A 667 -53.72 14.97 -77.18
N GLU A 668 -54.82 14.71 -76.48
CA GLU A 668 -56.17 15.27 -76.84
C GLU A 668 -56.13 16.81 -76.91
N HIS A 669 -55.48 17.44 -75.96
CA HIS A 669 -55.36 18.92 -75.93
C HIS A 669 -54.59 19.42 -77.16
N TYR A 670 -53.43 18.86 -77.46
CA TYR A 670 -52.59 19.27 -78.59
C TYR A 670 -53.18 18.88 -79.93
N LEU A 671 -53.99 17.87 -80.05
CA LEU A 671 -54.73 17.57 -81.23
C LEU A 671 -55.80 18.65 -81.57
N LYS A 672 -56.37 19.36 -80.54
CA LYS A 672 -57.28 20.43 -80.67
C LYS A 672 -56.66 21.79 -80.94
N VAL A 673 -55.53 22.08 -80.27
CA VAL A 673 -54.91 23.40 -80.27
C VAL A 673 -53.73 23.49 -81.25
N GLY A 674 -53.15 22.34 -81.66
CA GLY A 674 -51.91 22.24 -82.40
C GLY A 674 -50.70 22.18 -81.48
N LEU A 675 -49.56 21.61 -82.01
CA LEU A 675 -48.27 21.60 -81.35
C LEU A 675 -47.60 23.00 -81.44
N PRO A 676 -46.78 23.37 -80.43
CA PRO A 676 -45.92 24.56 -80.53
C PRO A 676 -44.99 24.45 -81.74
N GLU A 677 -44.63 25.64 -82.37
CA GLU A 677 -43.82 25.73 -83.60
C GLU A 677 -42.42 25.02 -83.43
N ASN A 678 -41.88 24.97 -82.25
CA ASN A 678 -40.57 24.28 -81.98
C ASN A 678 -40.79 23.04 -81.04
N TRP A 679 -41.71 22.16 -81.44
CA TRP A 679 -41.98 20.96 -80.67
C TRP A 679 -40.74 20.04 -80.64
N ASN A 680 -40.29 19.72 -79.40
CA ASN A 680 -39.18 18.81 -79.11
C ASN A 680 -39.56 17.74 -78.09
N GLY A 681 -40.85 17.48 -77.89
CA GLY A 681 -41.37 16.56 -76.90
C GLY A 681 -41.36 17.06 -75.46
N THR A 682 -40.96 18.30 -75.26
CA THR A 682 -40.85 18.85 -73.87
C THR A 682 -42.12 19.50 -73.40
N TYR A 683 -42.58 19.11 -72.26
CA TYR A 683 -43.71 19.77 -71.59
C TYR A 683 -43.26 20.84 -70.61
N THR A 684 -43.72 22.08 -70.76
CA THR A 684 -43.40 23.16 -69.81
C THR A 684 -44.40 23.13 -68.67
N VAL A 685 -43.91 22.73 -67.52
CA VAL A 685 -44.74 22.66 -66.32
C VAL A 685 -44.88 24.04 -65.68
N ARG A 686 -46.14 24.54 -65.59
CA ARG A 686 -46.51 25.83 -65.00
C ARG A 686 -47.01 25.62 -63.54
N VAL A 687 -46.37 24.78 -62.75
CA VAL A 687 -46.71 24.68 -61.33
C VAL A 687 -45.81 25.63 -60.54
N LYS A 688 -46.48 26.43 -59.67
CA LYS A 688 -45.80 27.29 -58.70
C LYS A 688 -45.31 26.47 -57.53
#